data_80deb58dcba1646b869075ddff1d2f97
#
_entry.id   80deb58dcba1646b869075ddff1d2f97
#
_cell.length_a   1.000
_cell.length_b   1.000
_cell.length_c   1.000
_cell.angle_alpha   90.00
_cell.angle_beta   90.00
_cell.angle_gamma   90.00
#
_symmetry.space_group_name_H-M   'P 1'
#
loop_
_entity.id
_entity.type
_entity.pdbx_description
1 polymer ?
#
loop_
_entity_poly.entity_id
_entity_poly.type
_entity_poly.pdbx_seq_one_letter_code
_entity_poly.pdbx_strand_id
1 'polypeptide(L)'
;MKPTKAIFVAVPLAILLLPLGIYVGDRATSTSDIARNVTIEGVAVGGLNRADATLAVEAYENRLRSNSGVFLIRDEPYKLSPLTISLDADVETAVDAAFLARRDGGAVSNFQSWLSSFSTPTNVALDISFNDEAIHDVIDAWEVGAIANPAYNGSVSVVDGVVTPEYPRAGQSLDHDIVHDQVVTEMSRIDKQGVVLDVIDSSPTLTDENVDTAAAEMSQMINSSISMVSAAAGFRTTFTAEELATAVVSIPGSDGASLEIVFDETPVLLILEPKRAVYELQPVDARFDINLETDEFVVVPGRNGTLLDVPRLLTEMKRAALGTKTGEFPLVVGEQPSFTTAEAEAFTSLGPLAGFTTSHAAHQSRVTNIHLMADAVNGSIVLPGEEWSINDHVGERTEEKGYVAAPAIINGSPYCCDHPANIGGGVSQFGTTLYNAVFYSCLEDVDHKAHSLYFPRYPEGRDATLGFLAPDVRFLNNTAFPVVIATAYTDTTVTVKMYGDNGGRVCTDDTHERENIVEFTEELVADTEGELSPGEREKIRSGINGFLIKVDRIVTYLDGRVETDLNLVHRYRMLTEQYKVHPCEVSGNPVNCPVRLQSVVGMSWQDALASLSDVGLFAAKNLQSVDSSSEHDIVLSQSPAAGELIDPGTTISLTVGVYSG
;
A
#
# COMPACT_ATOMS: atom_id res chain seq x y z
N MET A 1 2.50 -54.22 76.58
CA MET A 1 2.87 -52.89 76.09
C MET A 1 1.63 -52.26 75.43
N LYS A 2 1.18 -51.12 75.95
CA LYS A 2 -0.13 -50.54 75.60
C LYS A 2 -0.12 -49.84 74.19
N PRO A 3 -1.01 -50.20 73.26
CA PRO A 3 -1.12 -49.53 71.90
C PRO A 3 -1.94 -48.24 71.93
N THR A 4 -2.34 -47.70 73.06
CA THR A 4 -3.34 -46.61 73.18
C THR A 4 -2.82 -45.20 73.00
N LYS A 5 -1.50 -44.93 73.05
CA LYS A 5 -0.99 -43.54 72.86
C LYS A 5 -0.71 -43.20 71.38
N ALA A 6 -0.44 -44.14 70.49
CA ALA A 6 -0.18 -43.90 69.06
C ALA A 6 -1.47 -43.55 68.29
N ILE A 7 -2.63 -44.05 68.68
CA ILE A 7 -3.90 -43.78 68.09
C ILE A 7 -4.39 -42.33 68.41
N PHE A 8 -4.13 -41.81 69.63
CA PHE A 8 -4.55 -40.47 70.04
C PHE A 8 -3.76 -39.33 69.36
N VAL A 9 -2.55 -39.61 68.82
CA VAL A 9 -1.78 -38.63 68.04
C VAL A 9 -1.91 -38.83 66.56
N ALA A 10 -2.10 -40.06 66.05
CA ALA A 10 -2.19 -40.38 64.65
C ALA A 10 -3.54 -39.98 64.03
N VAL A 11 -4.65 -40.06 64.78
CA VAL A 11 -5.96 -39.66 64.26
C VAL A 11 -6.12 -38.15 64.10
N PRO A 12 -5.78 -37.27 65.06
CA PRO A 12 -5.82 -35.81 64.84
C PRO A 12 -4.79 -35.35 63.82
N LEU A 13 -3.62 -35.99 63.69
CA LEU A 13 -2.61 -35.67 62.70
C LEU A 13 -3.11 -36.04 61.27
N ALA A 14 -3.76 -37.18 61.12
CA ALA A 14 -4.39 -37.62 59.86
C ALA A 14 -5.55 -36.70 59.46
N ILE A 15 -6.37 -36.24 60.42
CA ILE A 15 -7.46 -35.27 60.17
C ILE A 15 -6.92 -33.92 59.70
N LEU A 16 -5.71 -33.51 60.09
CA LEU A 16 -5.07 -32.25 59.67
C LEU A 16 -4.27 -32.40 58.37
N LEU A 17 -3.59 -33.52 58.17
CA LEU A 17 -2.72 -33.76 57.00
C LEU A 17 -3.49 -34.23 55.75
N LEU A 18 -4.62 -34.90 55.91
CA LEU A 18 -5.42 -35.39 54.78
C LEU A 18 -6.00 -34.23 53.94
N PRO A 19 -6.65 -33.20 54.52
CA PRO A 19 -7.11 -32.03 53.78
C PRO A 19 -5.98 -31.25 53.13
N LEU A 20 -4.81 -31.13 53.76
CA LEU A 20 -3.64 -30.47 53.20
C LEU A 20 -3.09 -31.22 51.98
N GLY A 21 -3.00 -32.57 52.06
CA GLY A 21 -2.59 -33.40 50.92
C GLY A 21 -3.53 -33.31 49.75
N ILE A 22 -4.87 -33.28 50.02
CA ILE A 22 -5.88 -33.08 48.97
C ILE A 22 -5.78 -31.67 48.37
N TYR A 23 -5.54 -30.65 49.20
CA TYR A 23 -5.33 -29.27 48.72
C TYR A 23 -4.14 -29.15 47.80
N VAL A 24 -3.00 -29.73 48.16
CA VAL A 24 -1.79 -29.70 47.31
C VAL A 24 -2.03 -30.45 46.00
N GLY A 25 -2.70 -31.60 46.04
CA GLY A 25 -3.07 -32.36 44.85
C GLY A 25 -4.06 -31.59 43.92
N ASP A 26 -5.10 -31.01 44.52
CA ASP A 26 -6.08 -30.18 43.79
C ASP A 26 -5.41 -28.94 43.11
N ARG A 27 -4.49 -28.30 43.86
CA ARG A 27 -3.71 -27.17 43.32
C ARG A 27 -2.78 -27.58 42.18
N ALA A 28 -2.17 -28.76 42.26
CA ALA A 28 -1.25 -29.22 41.21
C ALA A 28 -1.97 -29.61 39.91
N THR A 29 -3.22 -30.05 40.02
CA THR A 29 -4.04 -30.50 38.85
C THR A 29 -4.92 -29.41 38.28
N SER A 30 -5.22 -28.33 39.02
CA SER A 30 -6.17 -27.27 38.62
C SER A 30 -5.48 -25.90 38.52
N THR A 31 -4.25 -25.85 38.02
CA THR A 31 -3.47 -24.58 37.92
C THR A 31 -4.04 -23.68 36.81
N SER A 32 -4.67 -24.23 35.77
CA SER A 32 -5.25 -23.53 34.62
C SER A 32 -6.73 -23.17 34.79
N ASP A 33 -7.39 -23.70 35.83
CA ASP A 33 -8.84 -23.61 35.98
C ASP A 33 -9.24 -22.64 37.09
N ILE A 34 -10.40 -22.02 37.01
CA ILE A 34 -10.97 -21.16 38.05
C ILE A 34 -11.27 -22.03 39.31
N ALA A 35 -11.04 -21.46 40.49
CA ALA A 35 -11.28 -22.17 41.74
C ALA A 35 -12.74 -22.64 41.86
N ARG A 36 -12.94 -23.75 42.54
CA ARG A 36 -14.28 -24.35 42.77
C ARG A 36 -15.25 -23.36 43.39
N ASN A 37 -16.53 -23.46 43.01
CA ASN A 37 -17.65 -22.69 43.58
C ASN A 37 -17.42 -21.16 43.47
N VAL A 38 -16.87 -20.73 42.32
CA VAL A 38 -16.81 -19.35 41.90
C VAL A 38 -17.88 -19.13 40.84
N THR A 39 -18.58 -18.03 40.93
CA THR A 39 -19.59 -17.61 39.95
C THR A 39 -19.30 -16.17 39.52
N ILE A 40 -19.74 -15.80 38.31
CA ILE A 40 -19.77 -14.41 37.82
C ILE A 40 -21.23 -14.11 37.53
N GLU A 41 -21.81 -13.17 38.27
CA GLU A 41 -23.25 -12.85 38.24
C GLU A 41 -24.14 -14.10 38.22
N GLY A 42 -23.81 -15.09 39.07
CA GLY A 42 -24.52 -16.36 39.16
C GLY A 42 -24.17 -17.38 38.09
N VAL A 43 -23.41 -17.04 37.06
CA VAL A 43 -22.88 -17.98 36.08
C VAL A 43 -21.81 -18.83 36.73
N ALA A 44 -21.99 -20.16 36.78
CA ALA A 44 -21.03 -21.06 37.38
C ALA A 44 -19.79 -21.18 36.51
N VAL A 45 -18.67 -20.59 36.92
CA VAL A 45 -17.37 -20.64 36.21
C VAL A 45 -16.32 -21.47 36.95
N GLY A 46 -16.61 -21.89 38.17
CA GLY A 46 -15.71 -22.72 38.98
C GLY A 46 -15.40 -24.07 38.31
N GLY A 47 -14.12 -24.36 38.14
CA GLY A 47 -13.62 -25.57 37.44
C GLY A 47 -13.47 -25.42 35.93
N LEU A 48 -13.81 -24.28 35.35
CA LEU A 48 -13.56 -23.96 33.95
C LEU A 48 -12.17 -23.35 33.79
N ASN A 49 -11.55 -23.58 32.64
CA ASN A 49 -10.41 -22.79 32.20
C ASN A 49 -10.88 -21.38 31.75
N ARG A 50 -9.94 -20.46 31.53
CA ARG A 50 -10.27 -19.08 31.15
C ARG A 50 -11.15 -19.00 29.89
N ALA A 51 -10.80 -19.75 28.83
CA ALA A 51 -11.55 -19.71 27.56
C ALA A 51 -13.00 -20.18 27.71
N ASP A 52 -13.22 -21.30 28.41
CA ASP A 52 -14.56 -21.82 28.66
C ASP A 52 -15.36 -20.89 29.61
N ALA A 53 -14.71 -20.26 30.57
CA ALA A 53 -15.34 -19.27 31.44
C ALA A 53 -15.75 -18.01 30.66
N THR A 54 -14.88 -17.50 29.78
CA THR A 54 -15.21 -16.39 28.86
C THR A 54 -16.45 -16.71 28.03
N LEU A 55 -16.48 -17.87 27.37
CA LEU A 55 -17.65 -18.29 26.59
C LEU A 55 -18.94 -18.39 27.42
N ALA A 56 -18.84 -18.84 28.71
CA ALA A 56 -19.99 -18.92 29.59
C ALA A 56 -20.53 -17.56 29.99
N VAL A 57 -19.63 -16.58 30.22
CA VAL A 57 -20.01 -15.19 30.58
C VAL A 57 -20.47 -14.42 29.34
N GLU A 58 -19.86 -14.60 28.18
CA GLU A 58 -20.35 -14.05 26.90
C GLU A 58 -21.77 -14.56 26.56
N ALA A 59 -22.07 -15.81 26.87
CA ALA A 59 -23.43 -16.34 26.74
C ALA A 59 -24.43 -15.66 27.69
N TYR A 60 -23.98 -15.23 28.86
CA TYR A 60 -24.79 -14.43 29.79
C TYR A 60 -25.00 -13.02 29.25
N GLU A 61 -23.95 -12.35 28.78
CA GLU A 61 -24.01 -11.05 28.12
C GLU A 61 -24.95 -11.06 26.90
N ASN A 62 -24.83 -12.06 26.03
CA ASN A 62 -25.71 -12.22 24.87
C ASN A 62 -27.18 -12.35 25.26
N ARG A 63 -27.48 -12.96 26.43
CA ARG A 63 -28.84 -12.99 26.95
C ARG A 63 -29.30 -11.61 27.46
N LEU A 64 -28.41 -10.87 28.12
CA LEU A 64 -28.69 -9.46 28.52
C LEU A 64 -29.00 -8.61 27.29
N ARG A 65 -28.18 -8.72 26.23
CA ARG A 65 -28.34 -7.95 24.98
C ARG A 65 -29.58 -8.34 24.17
N SER A 66 -30.05 -9.57 24.31
CA SER A 66 -31.27 -10.04 23.59
C SER A 66 -32.58 -9.70 24.26
N ASN A 67 -32.60 -9.38 25.55
CA ASN A 67 -33.78 -9.13 26.32
C ASN A 67 -34.09 -7.62 26.42
N SER A 68 -35.18 -7.16 25.77
CA SER A 68 -35.62 -5.78 25.90
C SER A 68 -36.28 -5.54 27.26
N GLY A 69 -36.06 -4.37 27.85
CA GLY A 69 -36.78 -3.88 28.99
C GLY A 69 -38.14 -3.32 28.60
N VAL A 70 -39.08 -3.31 29.55
CA VAL A 70 -40.40 -2.69 29.38
C VAL A 70 -40.58 -1.64 30.47
N PHE A 71 -40.82 -0.41 30.05
CA PHE A 71 -41.05 0.73 30.94
C PHE A 71 -42.47 1.23 30.73
N LEU A 72 -43.20 1.45 31.81
CA LEU A 72 -44.60 1.88 31.77
C LEU A 72 -44.68 3.37 32.14
N ILE A 73 -45.15 4.17 31.21
CA ILE A 73 -45.42 5.58 31.43
C ILE A 73 -46.95 5.80 31.26
N ARG A 74 -47.63 6.19 32.32
CA ARG A 74 -49.13 6.31 32.32
C ARG A 74 -49.81 5.03 31.81
N ASP A 75 -49.31 3.86 32.23
CA ASP A 75 -49.78 2.53 31.82
C ASP A 75 -49.50 2.15 30.36
N GLU A 76 -48.87 3.00 29.58
CA GLU A 76 -48.46 2.68 28.20
C GLU A 76 -47.03 2.07 28.19
N PRO A 77 -46.82 0.94 27.49
CA PRO A 77 -45.55 0.24 27.51
C PRO A 77 -44.55 0.77 26.47
N TYR A 78 -43.40 1.18 26.93
CA TYR A 78 -42.24 1.56 26.14
C TYR A 78 -41.18 0.46 26.21
N LYS A 79 -40.76 -0.09 25.06
CA LYS A 79 -39.76 -1.13 24.99
C LYS A 79 -38.40 -0.52 24.70
N LEU A 80 -37.39 -0.91 25.48
CA LEU A 80 -36.00 -0.53 25.27
C LEU A 80 -35.14 -1.71 24.95
N SER A 81 -34.46 -1.69 23.80
CA SER A 81 -33.46 -2.66 23.44
C SER A 81 -32.14 -2.32 24.11
N PRO A 82 -31.42 -3.29 24.69
CA PRO A 82 -30.07 -3.06 25.22
C PRO A 82 -29.08 -2.51 24.17
N LEU A 83 -29.28 -2.84 22.89
CA LEU A 83 -28.47 -2.34 21.78
C LEU A 83 -28.64 -0.83 21.54
N THR A 84 -29.82 -0.28 21.84
CA THR A 84 -30.09 1.15 21.69
C THR A 84 -29.24 1.99 22.63
N ILE A 85 -28.96 1.49 23.82
CA ILE A 85 -28.17 2.14 24.86
C ILE A 85 -26.75 1.57 24.98
N SER A 86 -26.31 0.86 23.95
CA SER A 86 -24.93 0.32 23.84
C SER A 86 -24.47 -0.48 25.04
N LEU A 87 -25.35 -1.40 25.57
CA LEU A 87 -25.00 -2.27 26.69
C LEU A 87 -23.70 -3.04 26.35
N ASP A 88 -22.72 -2.93 27.24
CA ASP A 88 -21.45 -3.65 27.15
C ASP A 88 -21.10 -4.24 28.52
N ALA A 89 -20.41 -5.39 28.52
CA ALA A 89 -19.99 -6.06 29.75
C ALA A 89 -18.51 -6.38 29.71
N ASP A 90 -17.77 -6.00 30.74
CA ASP A 90 -16.33 -6.31 30.84
C ASP A 90 -16.09 -7.77 31.25
N VAL A 91 -16.27 -8.67 30.29
CA VAL A 91 -16.14 -10.11 30.47
C VAL A 91 -14.69 -10.48 30.80
N GLU A 92 -13.71 -9.82 30.18
CA GLU A 92 -12.28 -10.15 30.38
C GLU A 92 -11.86 -9.88 31.82
N THR A 93 -12.13 -8.68 32.33
CA THR A 93 -11.80 -8.32 33.72
C THR A 93 -12.53 -9.21 34.72
N ALA A 94 -13.80 -9.53 34.49
CA ALA A 94 -14.57 -10.40 35.37
C ALA A 94 -14.00 -11.83 35.40
N VAL A 95 -13.63 -12.40 34.27
CA VAL A 95 -13.00 -13.74 34.19
C VAL A 95 -11.64 -13.73 34.86
N ASP A 96 -10.84 -12.69 34.68
CA ASP A 96 -9.54 -12.54 35.37
C ASP A 96 -9.68 -12.42 36.88
N ALA A 97 -10.67 -11.64 37.35
CA ALA A 97 -10.99 -11.55 38.77
C ALA A 97 -11.46 -12.92 39.33
N ALA A 98 -12.29 -13.65 38.59
CA ALA A 98 -12.71 -15.00 38.95
C ALA A 98 -11.55 -15.99 39.00
N PHE A 99 -10.59 -15.88 38.11
CA PHE A 99 -9.40 -16.71 38.07
C PHE A 99 -8.48 -16.45 39.29
N LEU A 100 -8.38 -15.19 39.73
CA LEU A 100 -7.63 -14.79 40.92
C LEU A 100 -8.39 -15.09 42.21
N ALA A 101 -9.71 -15.16 42.16
CA ALA A 101 -10.54 -15.43 43.33
C ALA A 101 -10.05 -16.68 44.10
N ARG A 102 -9.94 -16.56 45.44
CA ARG A 102 -9.44 -17.60 46.31
C ARG A 102 -7.94 -17.97 46.13
N ARG A 103 -7.18 -17.18 45.37
CA ARG A 103 -5.75 -17.44 45.05
C ARG A 103 -4.81 -16.30 45.37
N ASP A 104 -5.32 -15.14 45.67
CA ASP A 104 -4.59 -13.88 45.91
C ASP A 104 -4.06 -13.70 47.34
N GLY A 105 -4.32 -14.66 48.23
CA GLY A 105 -3.89 -14.64 49.60
C GLY A 105 -2.58 -15.41 49.86
N GLY A 106 -2.07 -15.33 51.09
CA GLY A 106 -0.97 -16.16 51.58
C GLY A 106 -1.39 -17.64 51.70
N ALA A 107 -0.41 -18.56 51.92
CA ALA A 107 -0.64 -20.01 51.92
C ALA A 107 -1.76 -20.46 52.89
N VAL A 108 -1.86 -19.86 54.07
CA VAL A 108 -2.90 -20.18 55.08
C VAL A 108 -4.28 -19.67 54.60
N SER A 109 -4.34 -18.44 54.09
CA SER A 109 -5.57 -17.85 53.57
C SER A 109 -6.09 -18.64 52.37
N ASN A 110 -5.23 -19.03 51.44
CA ASN A 110 -5.59 -19.83 50.28
C ASN A 110 -6.07 -21.22 50.63
N PHE A 111 -5.50 -21.85 51.66
CA PHE A 111 -5.99 -23.14 52.19
C PHE A 111 -7.37 -22.99 52.85
N GLN A 112 -7.61 -21.93 53.62
CA GLN A 112 -8.91 -21.63 54.20
C GLN A 112 -9.97 -21.34 53.13
N SER A 113 -9.60 -20.56 52.10
CA SER A 113 -10.46 -20.25 50.96
C SER A 113 -10.78 -21.52 50.15
N TRP A 114 -9.82 -22.42 49.99
CA TRP A 114 -10.06 -23.70 49.34
C TRP A 114 -11.02 -24.57 50.18
N LEU A 115 -10.84 -24.63 51.50
CA LEU A 115 -11.72 -25.42 52.35
C LEU A 115 -13.17 -24.84 52.33
N SER A 116 -13.31 -23.51 52.38
CA SER A 116 -14.61 -22.85 52.31
C SER A 116 -15.30 -23.01 50.92
N SER A 117 -14.52 -23.32 49.88
CA SER A 117 -15.06 -23.50 48.54
C SER A 117 -16.03 -24.68 48.39
N PHE A 118 -16.02 -25.62 49.34
CA PHE A 118 -16.95 -26.76 49.37
C PHE A 118 -18.35 -26.38 49.88
N SER A 119 -18.50 -25.26 50.59
CA SER A 119 -19.74 -24.87 51.21
C SER A 119 -20.21 -23.44 50.91
N THR A 120 -19.27 -22.54 50.55
CA THR A 120 -19.56 -21.12 50.38
C THR A 120 -19.23 -20.68 48.96
N PRO A 121 -20.18 -20.20 48.16
CA PRO A 121 -19.88 -19.66 46.86
C PRO A 121 -19.15 -18.31 46.94
N THR A 122 -18.34 -18.00 45.94
CA THR A 122 -17.78 -16.65 45.75
C THR A 122 -18.34 -16.11 44.44
N ASN A 123 -19.11 -15.02 44.53
CA ASN A 123 -19.58 -14.36 43.34
C ASN A 123 -18.66 -13.20 42.98
N VAL A 124 -18.27 -13.12 41.73
CA VAL A 124 -17.54 -12.01 41.14
C VAL A 124 -18.55 -11.14 40.40
N ALA A 125 -18.46 -9.84 40.54
CA ALA A 125 -19.29 -8.92 39.81
C ALA A 125 -18.88 -8.85 38.34
N LEU A 126 -19.81 -8.70 37.44
CA LEU A 126 -19.61 -8.33 36.06
C LEU A 126 -19.89 -6.84 35.91
N ASP A 127 -18.96 -6.06 35.49
CA ASP A 127 -19.16 -4.65 35.21
C ASP A 127 -19.92 -4.50 33.90
N ILE A 128 -21.09 -3.83 34.01
CA ILE A 128 -21.99 -3.59 32.88
C ILE A 128 -22.06 -2.09 32.69
N SER A 129 -21.69 -1.63 31.51
CA SER A 129 -21.71 -0.23 31.13
C SER A 129 -22.75 0.06 30.05
N PHE A 130 -23.15 1.32 30.00
CA PHE A 130 -24.14 1.83 29.04
C PHE A 130 -23.63 3.17 28.49
N ASN A 131 -24.18 3.58 27.36
CA ASN A 131 -23.99 4.93 26.87
C ASN A 131 -25.03 5.86 27.53
N ASP A 132 -24.59 6.70 28.45
CA ASP A 132 -25.44 7.61 29.22
C ASP A 132 -26.19 8.61 28.32
N GLU A 133 -25.52 9.14 27.27
CA GLU A 133 -26.15 10.04 26.30
C GLU A 133 -27.32 9.35 25.57
N ALA A 134 -27.09 8.10 25.13
CA ALA A 134 -28.16 7.32 24.49
C ALA A 134 -29.32 7.00 25.43
N ILE A 135 -29.08 6.86 26.74
CA ILE A 135 -30.17 6.72 27.74
C ILE A 135 -30.97 8.02 27.84
N HIS A 136 -30.32 9.17 27.91
CA HIS A 136 -30.96 10.46 27.93
C HIS A 136 -31.82 10.70 26.69
N ASP A 137 -31.30 10.42 25.51
CA ASP A 137 -32.01 10.50 24.22
C ASP A 137 -33.29 9.65 24.22
N VAL A 138 -33.22 8.47 24.83
CA VAL A 138 -34.38 7.57 24.96
C VAL A 138 -35.42 8.16 25.92
N ILE A 139 -35.02 8.75 27.06
CA ILE A 139 -35.91 9.38 28.02
C ILE A 139 -36.63 10.57 27.37
N ASP A 140 -35.89 11.41 26.65
CA ASP A 140 -36.43 12.53 25.88
C ASP A 140 -37.48 12.08 24.86
N ALA A 141 -37.18 11.01 24.11
CA ALA A 141 -38.11 10.43 23.15
C ALA A 141 -39.38 9.88 23.82
N TRP A 142 -39.25 9.29 25.02
CA TRP A 142 -40.40 8.83 25.79
C TRP A 142 -41.25 9.98 26.30
N GLU A 143 -40.62 11.07 26.77
CA GLU A 143 -41.35 12.27 27.17
C GLU A 143 -42.22 12.84 26.04
N VAL A 144 -41.62 13.00 24.87
CA VAL A 144 -42.33 13.50 23.68
C VAL A 144 -43.47 12.56 23.27
N GLY A 145 -43.29 11.24 23.41
CA GLY A 145 -44.30 10.24 23.03
C GLY A 145 -45.42 10.04 24.06
N ALA A 146 -45.08 10.08 25.35
CA ALA A 146 -46.00 9.74 26.45
C ALA A 146 -46.69 10.93 27.10
N ILE A 147 -46.11 12.12 27.05
CA ILE A 147 -46.57 13.30 27.77
C ILE A 147 -47.21 14.28 26.82
N ALA A 148 -48.51 14.45 26.91
CA ALA A 148 -49.29 15.33 26.04
C ALA A 148 -48.96 16.83 26.21
N ASN A 149 -48.44 17.21 27.37
CA ASN A 149 -47.97 18.57 27.65
C ASN A 149 -46.59 18.51 28.35
N PRO A 150 -45.53 18.23 27.61
CA PRO A 150 -44.19 18.17 28.20
C PRO A 150 -43.72 19.55 28.64
N ALA A 151 -43.00 19.59 29.76
CA ALA A 151 -42.27 20.78 30.14
C ALA A 151 -41.19 21.06 29.09
N TYR A 152 -40.95 22.33 28.85
CA TYR A 152 -39.96 22.74 27.84
C TYR A 152 -39.15 23.91 28.38
N ASN A 153 -37.81 23.78 28.35
CA ASN A 153 -36.90 24.79 28.85
C ASN A 153 -36.69 25.99 27.92
N GLY A 154 -37.19 25.91 26.69
CA GLY A 154 -36.96 26.95 25.71
C GLY A 154 -35.68 26.67 24.89
N SER A 155 -35.64 27.21 23.68
CA SER A 155 -34.49 27.16 22.79
C SER A 155 -34.46 28.38 21.86
N VAL A 156 -33.34 28.50 21.13
CA VAL A 156 -33.21 29.45 20.04
C VAL A 156 -32.67 28.71 18.83
N SER A 157 -33.31 28.81 17.70
CA SER A 157 -32.90 28.19 16.44
C SER A 157 -32.88 29.20 15.31
N VAL A 158 -32.28 28.80 14.16
CA VAL A 158 -32.36 29.56 12.92
C VAL A 158 -33.23 28.80 11.94
N VAL A 159 -34.36 29.38 11.54
CA VAL A 159 -35.27 28.83 10.54
C VAL A 159 -35.32 29.78 9.34
N ASP A 160 -34.98 29.28 8.15
CA ASP A 160 -34.95 30.09 6.93
C ASP A 160 -34.10 31.38 7.05
N GLY A 161 -33.02 31.32 7.80
CA GLY A 161 -32.09 32.44 8.03
C GLY A 161 -32.61 33.46 9.10
N VAL A 162 -33.73 33.16 9.77
CA VAL A 162 -34.34 34.00 10.81
C VAL A 162 -34.18 33.34 12.17
N VAL A 163 -33.63 34.08 13.14
CA VAL A 163 -33.56 33.62 14.53
C VAL A 163 -34.96 33.51 15.13
N THR A 164 -35.31 32.32 15.55
CA THR A 164 -36.64 31.95 16.05
C THR A 164 -36.51 31.46 17.49
N PRO A 165 -36.98 32.27 18.47
CA PRO A 165 -37.04 31.87 19.86
C PRO A 165 -38.24 30.95 20.12
N GLU A 166 -38.05 29.92 20.90
CA GLU A 166 -39.11 29.11 21.50
C GLU A 166 -39.05 29.28 23.01
N TYR A 167 -40.15 29.82 23.59
CA TYR A 167 -40.16 30.17 24.99
C TYR A 167 -40.41 28.99 25.90
N PRO A 168 -39.88 29.04 27.15
CA PRO A 168 -40.06 27.99 28.14
C PRO A 168 -41.53 27.87 28.55
N ARG A 169 -41.96 26.66 28.88
CA ARG A 169 -43.34 26.39 29.36
C ARG A 169 -43.31 25.30 30.41
N ALA A 170 -44.09 25.53 31.46
CA ALA A 170 -44.37 24.53 32.47
C ALA A 170 -45.21 23.38 31.88
N GLY A 171 -44.99 22.20 32.35
CA GLY A 171 -45.66 21.00 31.89
C GLY A 171 -45.37 19.82 32.79
N GLN A 172 -45.30 18.67 32.23
CA GLN A 172 -44.94 17.43 32.92
C GLN A 172 -43.68 16.86 32.32
N SER A 173 -42.90 16.18 33.12
CA SER A 173 -41.65 15.50 32.69
C SER A 173 -41.48 14.19 33.43
N LEU A 174 -40.53 13.39 33.00
CA LEU A 174 -39.91 12.34 33.79
C LEU A 174 -38.81 12.96 34.65
N ASP A 175 -38.52 12.38 35.80
CA ASP A 175 -37.30 12.72 36.55
C ASP A 175 -36.14 11.98 35.91
N HIS A 176 -35.33 12.69 35.09
CA HIS A 176 -34.29 12.09 34.28
C HIS A 176 -33.26 11.30 35.09
N ASP A 177 -32.88 11.81 36.29
CA ASP A 177 -31.90 11.13 37.14
C ASP A 177 -32.46 9.82 37.71
N ILE A 178 -33.72 9.88 38.22
CA ILE A 178 -34.39 8.70 38.75
C ILE A 178 -34.68 7.68 37.64
N VAL A 179 -35.11 8.13 36.48
CA VAL A 179 -35.46 7.27 35.36
C VAL A 179 -34.17 6.64 34.77
N HIS A 180 -33.07 7.41 34.65
CA HIS A 180 -31.78 6.90 34.27
C HIS A 180 -31.33 5.72 35.16
N ASP A 181 -31.34 5.91 36.48
CA ASP A 181 -31.00 4.87 37.46
C ASP A 181 -31.93 3.65 37.36
N GLN A 182 -33.20 3.86 37.10
CA GLN A 182 -34.16 2.78 36.89
C GLN A 182 -33.88 2.01 35.58
N VAL A 183 -33.53 2.71 34.52
CA VAL A 183 -33.17 2.11 33.25
C VAL A 183 -31.90 1.27 33.42
N VAL A 184 -30.85 1.83 33.99
CA VAL A 184 -29.57 1.11 34.23
C VAL A 184 -29.83 -0.13 35.09
N THR A 185 -30.56 0.00 36.17
CA THR A 185 -30.90 -1.10 37.08
C THR A 185 -31.65 -2.22 36.37
N GLU A 186 -32.69 -1.90 35.63
CA GLU A 186 -33.53 -2.90 34.95
C GLU A 186 -32.81 -3.53 33.76
N MET A 187 -32.04 -2.75 33.01
CA MET A 187 -31.36 -3.23 31.86
C MET A 187 -30.16 -4.13 32.20
N SER A 188 -29.58 -4.00 33.39
CA SER A 188 -28.56 -4.87 33.96
C SER A 188 -29.07 -6.26 34.40
N ARG A 189 -30.37 -6.53 34.35
CA ARG A 189 -30.97 -7.79 34.81
C ARG A 189 -31.32 -8.71 33.67
N ILE A 190 -31.11 -10.00 33.88
CA ILE A 190 -31.55 -11.06 32.93
C ILE A 190 -33.09 -11.15 32.95
N ASP A 191 -33.66 -11.23 34.17
CA ASP A 191 -35.12 -11.37 34.36
C ASP A 191 -35.72 -9.97 34.57
N LYS A 192 -36.03 -9.30 33.47
CA LYS A 192 -36.61 -7.98 33.45
C LYS A 192 -38.09 -8.05 33.88
N GLN A 193 -38.51 -7.17 34.81
CA GLN A 193 -39.84 -7.24 35.44
C GLN A 193 -40.82 -6.13 34.99
N GLY A 194 -40.30 -5.17 34.21
CA GLY A 194 -41.04 -3.96 33.88
C GLY A 194 -40.96 -2.94 35.02
N VAL A 195 -40.78 -1.69 34.66
CA VAL A 195 -40.63 -0.56 35.59
C VAL A 195 -41.70 0.48 35.29
N VAL A 196 -42.39 0.95 36.33
CA VAL A 196 -43.31 2.08 36.20
C VAL A 196 -42.52 3.36 36.43
N LEU A 197 -42.58 4.25 35.44
CA LEU A 197 -41.95 5.56 35.50
C LEU A 197 -42.99 6.62 35.89
N ASP A 198 -42.67 7.36 36.93
CA ASP A 198 -43.56 8.39 37.43
C ASP A 198 -43.42 9.69 36.62
N VAL A 199 -44.54 10.24 36.20
CA VAL A 199 -44.64 11.56 35.56
C VAL A 199 -44.83 12.61 36.63
N ILE A 200 -43.98 13.62 36.65
CA ILE A 200 -44.00 14.71 37.62
C ILE A 200 -44.40 16.04 36.95
N ASP A 201 -44.95 16.95 37.70
CA ASP A 201 -45.13 18.34 37.24
C ASP A 201 -43.76 19.05 37.27
N SER A 202 -43.38 19.62 36.15
CA SER A 202 -42.08 20.26 35.98
C SER A 202 -42.23 21.70 35.52
N SER A 203 -41.43 22.56 36.10
CA SER A 203 -41.33 23.96 35.68
C SER A 203 -40.00 24.19 34.98
N PRO A 204 -39.95 24.95 33.90
CA PRO A 204 -38.71 25.26 33.22
C PRO A 204 -37.72 25.98 34.15
N THR A 205 -36.43 25.72 33.96
CA THR A 205 -35.38 26.45 34.70
C THR A 205 -35.02 27.76 33.99
N LEU A 206 -35.29 27.86 32.70
CA LEU A 206 -35.09 29.09 31.93
C LEU A 206 -36.33 30.01 31.99
N THR A 207 -36.07 31.27 31.82
CA THR A 207 -37.11 32.34 31.71
C THR A 207 -37.18 32.85 30.27
N ASP A 208 -38.24 33.56 29.91
CA ASP A 208 -38.38 34.24 28.62
C ASP A 208 -37.20 35.20 28.38
N GLU A 209 -36.67 35.87 29.42
CA GLU A 209 -35.55 36.80 29.35
C GLU A 209 -34.23 36.05 28.98
N ASN A 210 -34.03 34.81 29.45
CA ASN A 210 -32.88 34.00 29.03
C ASN A 210 -32.95 33.70 27.53
N VAL A 211 -34.13 33.33 27.04
CA VAL A 211 -34.33 33.02 25.59
C VAL A 211 -34.19 34.29 24.75
N ASP A 212 -34.71 35.42 25.16
CA ASP A 212 -34.56 36.70 24.46
C ASP A 212 -33.09 37.13 24.39
N THR A 213 -32.33 36.93 25.47
CA THR A 213 -30.89 37.24 25.52
C THR A 213 -30.13 36.36 24.56
N ALA A 214 -30.37 35.05 24.55
CA ALA A 214 -29.77 34.10 23.64
C ALA A 214 -30.12 34.38 22.17
N ALA A 215 -31.40 34.77 21.90
CA ALA A 215 -31.83 35.15 20.54
C ALA A 215 -31.14 36.43 20.04
N ALA A 216 -30.92 37.40 20.92
CA ALA A 216 -30.17 38.60 20.59
C ALA A 216 -28.70 38.28 20.28
N GLU A 217 -28.05 37.42 21.10
CA GLU A 217 -26.65 36.95 20.86
C GLU A 217 -26.56 36.20 19.54
N MET A 218 -27.43 35.23 19.29
CA MET A 218 -27.42 34.47 18.03
C MET A 218 -27.62 35.38 16.83
N SER A 219 -28.56 36.34 16.91
CA SER A 219 -28.79 37.33 15.85
C SER A 219 -27.55 38.17 15.58
N GLN A 220 -26.80 38.56 16.62
CA GLN A 220 -25.54 39.28 16.47
C GLN A 220 -24.44 38.40 15.82
N MET A 221 -24.43 37.12 16.14
CA MET A 221 -23.42 36.19 15.58
C MET A 221 -23.60 35.99 14.07
N ILE A 222 -24.81 35.94 13.58
CA ILE A 222 -25.13 35.66 12.16
C ILE A 222 -25.40 36.90 11.31
N ASN A 223 -25.36 38.11 11.87
CA ASN A 223 -25.75 39.34 11.15
C ASN A 223 -24.83 39.76 9.99
N SER A 224 -23.65 39.24 9.95
CA SER A 224 -22.64 39.54 8.91
C SER A 224 -21.55 38.50 8.87
N SER A 225 -20.87 38.43 7.72
CA SER A 225 -19.72 37.51 7.51
C SER A 225 -18.61 37.78 8.51
N ILE A 226 -17.88 36.71 8.86
CA ILE A 226 -16.61 36.78 9.62
C ILE A 226 -15.44 36.33 8.76
N SER A 227 -14.25 36.87 8.99
CA SER A 227 -13.01 36.49 8.33
C SER A 227 -12.06 35.83 9.33
N MET A 228 -11.67 34.60 9.06
CA MET A 228 -10.70 33.85 9.87
C MET A 228 -9.36 33.80 9.16
N VAL A 229 -8.27 34.12 9.88
CA VAL A 229 -6.93 34.32 9.29
C VAL A 229 -5.88 33.58 10.09
N SER A 230 -5.09 32.74 9.42
CA SER A 230 -3.83 32.22 9.94
C SER A 230 -2.68 33.00 9.31
N ALA A 231 -2.06 33.91 10.08
CA ALA A 231 -0.94 34.70 9.58
C ALA A 231 0.30 33.85 9.28
N ALA A 232 0.54 32.80 10.09
CA ALA A 232 1.68 31.92 9.96
C ALA A 232 1.62 31.07 8.68
N ALA A 233 0.41 30.61 8.30
CA ALA A 233 0.21 29.81 7.08
C ALA A 233 -0.16 30.67 5.86
N GLY A 234 -0.37 31.98 6.01
CA GLY A 234 -0.86 32.84 4.93
C GLY A 234 -2.28 32.48 4.46
N PHE A 235 -3.05 31.73 5.29
CA PHE A 235 -4.38 31.26 4.95
C PHE A 235 -5.45 32.23 5.45
N ARG A 236 -6.44 32.45 4.62
CA ARG A 236 -7.65 33.24 4.98
C ARG A 236 -8.89 32.56 4.43
N THR A 237 -9.93 32.51 5.25
CA THR A 237 -11.25 32.10 4.83
C THR A 237 -12.31 33.04 5.39
N THR A 238 -13.44 33.12 4.73
CA THR A 238 -14.60 33.90 5.16
C THR A 238 -15.76 32.95 5.30
N PHE A 239 -16.47 33.07 6.42
CA PHE A 239 -17.78 32.46 6.64
C PHE A 239 -18.83 33.53 6.38
N THR A 240 -19.71 33.28 5.45
CA THR A 240 -20.85 34.18 5.14
C THR A 240 -21.88 34.17 6.25
N ALA A 241 -22.76 35.15 6.30
CA ALA A 241 -23.88 35.19 7.25
C ALA A 241 -24.80 33.95 7.11
N GLU A 242 -24.98 33.44 5.87
CA GLU A 242 -25.77 32.25 5.60
C GLU A 242 -25.08 30.98 6.14
N GLU A 243 -23.76 30.83 5.91
CA GLU A 243 -22.98 29.71 6.45
C GLU A 243 -22.96 29.74 7.99
N LEU A 244 -22.83 30.92 8.61
CA LEU A 244 -22.90 31.06 10.07
C LEU A 244 -24.28 30.66 10.61
N ALA A 245 -25.32 31.00 9.90
CA ALA A 245 -26.71 30.66 10.27
C ALA A 245 -26.96 29.13 10.21
N THR A 246 -26.26 28.39 9.37
CA THR A 246 -26.37 26.92 9.32
C THR A 246 -25.56 26.24 10.42
N ALA A 247 -24.58 26.93 10.99
CA ALA A 247 -23.62 26.36 11.94
C ALA A 247 -23.91 26.80 13.40
N VAL A 248 -24.72 27.84 13.65
CA VAL A 248 -24.99 28.30 14.99
C VAL A 248 -26.11 27.49 15.64
N VAL A 249 -25.90 27.13 16.92
CA VAL A 249 -26.87 26.38 17.71
C VAL A 249 -26.99 26.99 19.14
N SER A 250 -28.12 26.77 19.80
CA SER A 250 -28.26 27.03 21.23
C SER A 250 -28.15 25.72 22.00
N ILE A 251 -27.36 25.69 23.07
CA ILE A 251 -27.22 24.56 23.97
C ILE A 251 -27.54 25.02 25.42
N PRO A 252 -27.93 24.10 26.31
CA PRO A 252 -28.05 24.44 27.74
C PRO A 252 -26.69 24.88 28.27
N GLY A 253 -26.67 25.98 29.00
CA GLY A 253 -25.48 26.43 29.70
C GLY A 253 -25.12 25.48 30.83
N SER A 254 -23.83 25.48 31.21
CA SER A 254 -23.32 24.61 32.29
C SER A 254 -23.94 24.81 33.67
N ASP A 255 -24.64 25.96 33.86
CA ASP A 255 -25.38 26.30 35.08
C ASP A 255 -26.82 25.76 35.07
N GLY A 256 -27.30 25.19 33.96
CA GLY A 256 -28.66 24.72 33.77
C GLY A 256 -29.74 25.84 33.78
N ALA A 257 -29.32 27.13 33.89
CA ALA A 257 -30.17 28.30 34.04
C ALA A 257 -29.93 29.34 32.95
N SER A 258 -29.19 29.02 31.90
CA SER A 258 -28.92 29.87 30.75
C SER A 258 -28.92 29.04 29.45
N LEU A 259 -29.00 29.75 28.31
CA LEU A 259 -28.72 29.19 26.99
C LEU A 259 -27.37 29.74 26.52
N GLU A 260 -26.50 28.86 26.07
CA GLU A 260 -25.25 29.24 25.44
C GLU A 260 -25.38 29.12 23.91
N ILE A 261 -24.95 30.15 23.18
CA ILE A 261 -24.93 30.13 21.71
C ILE A 261 -23.53 29.77 21.26
N VAL A 262 -23.42 28.69 20.51
CA VAL A 262 -22.12 28.16 20.00
C VAL A 262 -22.22 27.86 18.53
N PHE A 263 -21.06 27.64 17.89
CA PHE A 263 -21.03 27.05 16.57
C PHE A 263 -20.85 25.53 16.69
N ASP A 264 -21.65 24.78 15.94
CA ASP A 264 -21.54 23.33 15.81
C ASP A 264 -20.36 22.99 14.92
N GLU A 265 -19.56 22.03 15.36
CA GLU A 265 -18.36 21.54 14.66
C GLU A 265 -18.70 20.97 13.28
N THR A 266 -19.75 20.14 13.18
CA THR A 266 -20.08 19.40 11.96
C THR A 266 -20.35 20.30 10.76
N PRO A 267 -21.24 21.29 10.82
CA PRO A 267 -21.47 22.23 9.73
C PRO A 267 -20.23 23.08 9.42
N VAL A 268 -19.46 23.48 10.43
CA VAL A 268 -18.26 24.29 10.24
C VAL A 268 -17.21 23.50 9.45
N LEU A 269 -16.96 22.23 9.79
CA LEU A 269 -16.03 21.37 9.08
C LEU A 269 -16.51 21.10 7.65
N LEU A 270 -17.80 20.89 7.43
CA LEU A 270 -18.36 20.70 6.09
C LEU A 270 -18.11 21.93 5.18
N ILE A 271 -18.24 23.14 5.72
CA ILE A 271 -17.93 24.40 5.00
C ILE A 271 -16.44 24.50 4.67
N LEU A 272 -15.58 23.97 5.53
CA LEU A 272 -14.11 24.02 5.35
C LEU A 272 -13.56 22.92 4.48
N GLU A 273 -14.26 21.79 4.31
CA GLU A 273 -13.78 20.60 3.59
C GLU A 273 -13.21 20.91 2.18
N PRO A 274 -13.85 21.74 1.35
CA PRO A 274 -13.29 22.08 0.04
C PRO A 274 -11.93 22.81 0.06
N LYS A 275 -11.56 23.36 1.22
CA LYS A 275 -10.31 24.12 1.43
C LYS A 275 -9.30 23.35 2.27
N ARG A 276 -9.61 22.15 2.73
CA ARG A 276 -8.83 21.36 3.68
C ARG A 276 -7.38 21.19 3.25
N ALA A 277 -7.15 20.80 1.99
CA ALA A 277 -5.81 20.61 1.43
C ALA A 277 -4.93 21.88 1.41
N VAL A 278 -5.51 23.07 1.61
CA VAL A 278 -4.76 24.34 1.64
C VAL A 278 -4.21 24.66 3.02
N TYR A 279 -4.91 24.26 4.08
CA TYR A 279 -4.52 24.57 5.46
C TYR A 279 -4.03 23.35 6.26
N GLU A 280 -4.48 22.13 5.96
CA GLU A 280 -3.94 20.90 6.51
C GLU A 280 -2.85 20.37 5.58
N LEU A 281 -1.62 20.73 5.87
CA LEU A 281 -0.47 20.34 5.07
C LEU A 281 0.15 19.06 5.63
N GLN A 282 0.55 18.16 4.72
CA GLN A 282 1.35 17.00 5.09
C GLN A 282 2.76 17.42 5.49
N PRO A 283 3.44 16.69 6.39
CA PRO A 283 4.84 16.91 6.68
C PRO A 283 5.69 16.72 5.43
N VAL A 284 6.79 17.43 5.35
CA VAL A 284 7.77 17.28 4.27
C VAL A 284 9.13 17.06 4.90
N ASP A 285 9.78 15.97 4.53
CA ASP A 285 11.10 15.63 5.02
C ASP A 285 12.16 16.66 4.61
N ALA A 286 13.14 16.85 5.46
CA ALA A 286 14.37 17.54 5.07
C ALA A 286 15.06 16.70 3.98
N ARG A 287 15.80 17.37 3.12
CA ARG A 287 16.56 16.72 2.06
C ARG A 287 17.89 17.40 1.83
N PHE A 288 18.77 16.72 1.12
CA PHE A 288 20.02 17.28 0.66
C PHE A 288 19.90 17.69 -0.81
N ASP A 289 20.26 18.92 -1.13
CA ASP A 289 20.48 19.37 -2.50
C ASP A 289 21.96 19.27 -2.79
N ILE A 290 22.34 18.41 -3.76
CA ILE A 290 23.72 18.05 -4.02
C ILE A 290 24.11 18.52 -5.43
N ASN A 291 25.14 19.34 -5.50
CA ASN A 291 25.79 19.67 -6.76
C ASN A 291 26.71 18.53 -7.19
N LEU A 292 26.30 17.76 -8.19
CA LEU A 292 27.03 16.58 -8.66
C LEU A 292 28.38 16.89 -9.37
N GLU A 293 28.64 18.16 -9.72
CA GLU A 293 29.91 18.60 -10.33
C GLU A 293 30.96 18.93 -9.28
N THR A 294 30.52 19.58 -8.17
CA THR A 294 31.42 20.01 -7.09
C THR A 294 31.38 19.09 -5.87
N ASP A 295 30.44 18.17 -5.80
CA ASP A 295 30.12 17.30 -4.65
C ASP A 295 29.79 18.11 -3.36
N GLU A 296 29.39 19.38 -3.51
CA GLU A 296 28.89 20.22 -2.41
C GLU A 296 27.40 19.94 -2.16
N PHE A 297 26.98 19.96 -0.90
CA PHE A 297 25.58 19.77 -0.53
C PHE A 297 25.06 20.91 0.36
N VAL A 298 23.75 21.15 0.25
CA VAL A 298 23.01 22.09 1.07
C VAL A 298 21.80 21.38 1.66
N VAL A 299 21.57 21.55 2.97
CA VAL A 299 20.35 21.06 3.62
C VAL A 299 19.17 21.92 3.18
N VAL A 300 18.17 21.31 2.58
CA VAL A 300 16.87 21.92 2.34
C VAL A 300 15.97 21.58 3.52
N PRO A 301 15.51 22.56 4.31
CA PRO A 301 14.73 22.29 5.51
C PRO A 301 13.43 21.55 5.22
N GLY A 302 13.12 20.57 6.08
CA GLY A 302 11.81 19.97 6.16
C GLY A 302 10.80 20.90 6.84
N ARG A 303 9.56 20.51 6.82
CA ARG A 303 8.50 21.23 7.53
C ARG A 303 7.52 20.24 8.15
N ASN A 304 7.01 20.60 9.32
CA ASN A 304 5.93 19.85 9.97
C ASN A 304 4.64 19.98 9.18
N GLY A 305 3.79 18.98 9.30
CA GLY A 305 2.40 19.07 8.91
C GLY A 305 1.65 20.13 9.72
N THR A 306 0.47 20.49 9.27
CA THR A 306 -0.43 21.40 10.00
C THR A 306 -1.80 20.76 10.15
N LEU A 307 -2.42 20.95 11.32
CA LEU A 307 -3.77 20.49 11.62
C LEU A 307 -4.62 21.66 12.14
N LEU A 308 -5.91 21.62 11.90
CA LEU A 308 -6.84 22.59 12.44
C LEU A 308 -7.15 22.28 13.91
N ASP A 309 -6.99 23.28 14.78
CA ASP A 309 -7.48 23.22 16.17
C ASP A 309 -8.96 23.58 16.18
N VAL A 310 -9.84 22.59 16.03
CA VAL A 310 -11.29 22.80 15.88
C VAL A 310 -11.92 23.46 17.11
N PRO A 311 -11.70 23.02 18.35
CA PRO A 311 -12.28 23.66 19.53
C PRO A 311 -11.90 25.15 19.64
N ARG A 312 -10.65 25.47 19.34
CA ARG A 312 -10.17 26.84 19.33
C ARG A 312 -10.78 27.64 18.17
N LEU A 313 -10.95 27.02 17.00
CA LEU A 313 -11.61 27.68 15.86
C LEU A 313 -13.03 28.10 16.22
N LEU A 314 -13.84 27.21 16.81
CA LEU A 314 -15.24 27.53 17.20
C LEU A 314 -15.30 28.70 18.22
N THR A 315 -14.37 28.69 19.18
CA THR A 315 -14.21 29.80 20.15
C THR A 315 -13.84 31.10 19.47
N GLU A 316 -12.87 31.09 18.57
CA GLU A 316 -12.43 32.26 17.80
C GLU A 316 -13.52 32.77 16.85
N MET A 317 -14.30 31.88 16.24
CA MET A 317 -15.44 32.23 15.40
C MET A 317 -16.53 32.97 16.24
N LYS A 318 -16.85 32.45 17.40
CA LYS A 318 -17.82 33.13 18.34
C LYS A 318 -17.28 34.52 18.72
N ARG A 319 -16.00 34.61 19.11
CA ARG A 319 -15.37 35.87 19.45
C ARG A 319 -15.39 36.88 18.28
N ALA A 320 -15.08 36.41 17.07
CA ALA A 320 -15.11 37.23 15.86
C ALA A 320 -16.54 37.68 15.52
N ALA A 321 -17.51 36.79 15.62
CA ALA A 321 -18.91 37.06 15.30
C ALA A 321 -19.53 38.10 16.24
N LEU A 322 -19.21 38.05 17.52
CA LEU A 322 -19.66 39.04 18.51
C LEU A 322 -18.84 40.34 18.53
N GLY A 323 -17.62 40.33 17.97
CA GLY A 323 -16.68 41.46 18.04
C GLY A 323 -16.35 42.07 16.68
N THR A 324 -15.08 42.00 16.32
CA THR A 324 -14.49 42.73 15.20
C THR A 324 -14.76 42.15 13.82
N LYS A 325 -15.50 41.04 13.73
CA LYS A 325 -15.75 40.27 12.52
C LYS A 325 -14.49 39.67 11.89
N THR A 326 -13.38 39.63 12.66
CA THR A 326 -12.11 38.98 12.27
C THR A 326 -11.59 38.16 13.45
N GLY A 327 -11.21 36.91 13.20
CA GLY A 327 -10.64 35.99 14.18
C GLY A 327 -9.40 35.28 13.66
N GLU A 328 -8.71 34.61 14.57
CA GLU A 328 -7.61 33.72 14.22
C GLU A 328 -8.13 32.42 13.64
N PHE A 329 -7.54 31.94 12.54
CA PHE A 329 -7.70 30.57 12.05
C PHE A 329 -6.61 29.73 12.70
N PRO A 330 -6.90 28.95 13.75
CA PRO A 330 -5.89 28.33 14.58
C PRO A 330 -5.39 27.04 13.91
N LEU A 331 -4.12 27.04 13.55
CA LEU A 331 -3.42 25.83 13.10
C LEU A 331 -2.41 25.42 14.16
N VAL A 332 -2.33 24.13 14.42
CA VAL A 332 -1.34 23.51 15.29
C VAL A 332 -0.35 22.70 14.46
N VAL A 333 0.79 22.43 15.07
CA VAL A 333 1.77 21.50 14.48
C VAL A 333 1.12 20.14 14.42
N GLY A 334 1.04 19.60 13.22
CA GLY A 334 0.57 18.24 12.96
C GLY A 334 1.70 17.23 13.07
N GLU A 335 1.67 16.24 12.19
CA GLU A 335 2.71 15.23 12.12
C GLU A 335 4.08 15.83 11.80
N GLN A 336 5.13 15.32 12.44
CA GLN A 336 6.50 15.70 12.14
C GLN A 336 7.00 14.93 10.91
N PRO A 337 7.92 15.51 10.13
CA PRO A 337 8.59 14.78 9.07
C PRO A 337 9.34 13.56 9.62
N SER A 338 9.42 12.49 8.83
CA SER A 338 10.18 11.29 9.17
C SER A 338 11.68 11.56 9.25
N PHE A 339 12.15 12.56 8.51
CA PHE A 339 13.53 13.06 8.57
C PHE A 339 13.52 14.57 8.75
N THR A 340 13.91 15.00 9.94
CA THR A 340 13.83 16.42 10.37
C THR A 340 15.02 17.24 9.87
N THR A 341 14.86 18.56 9.83
CA THR A 341 15.97 19.48 9.52
C THR A 341 17.15 19.32 10.50
N ALA A 342 16.85 19.14 11.80
CA ALA A 342 17.88 18.98 12.81
C ALA A 342 18.68 17.67 12.63
N GLU A 343 18.04 16.60 12.20
CA GLU A 343 18.72 15.36 11.84
C GLU A 343 19.59 15.55 10.61
N ALA A 344 19.07 16.20 9.57
CA ALA A 344 19.85 16.51 8.36
C ALA A 344 21.07 17.37 8.66
N GLU A 345 20.94 18.41 9.49
CA GLU A 345 22.05 19.31 9.89
C GLU A 345 23.09 18.61 10.79
N ALA A 346 22.71 17.51 11.46
CA ALA A 346 23.65 16.73 12.27
C ALA A 346 24.63 15.90 11.41
N PHE A 347 24.31 15.66 10.14
CA PHE A 347 25.16 14.89 9.23
C PHE A 347 26.18 15.77 8.52
N THR A 348 27.30 16.01 9.19
CA THR A 348 28.40 16.86 8.68
C THR A 348 29.45 16.10 7.86
N SER A 349 29.34 14.77 7.74
CA SER A 349 30.35 13.88 7.13
C SER A 349 29.91 13.30 5.80
N LEU A 350 28.96 13.93 5.08
CA LEU A 350 28.57 13.46 3.77
C LEU A 350 29.67 13.76 2.75
N GLY A 351 30.21 12.70 2.12
CA GLY A 351 31.12 12.78 1.01
C GLY A 351 30.72 11.84 -0.10
N PRO A 352 31.28 11.97 -1.33
CA PRO A 352 31.01 11.01 -2.40
C PRO A 352 31.59 9.65 -2.03
N LEU A 353 30.75 8.61 -2.07
CA LEU A 353 31.17 7.22 -1.90
C LEU A 353 31.61 6.63 -3.23
N ALA A 354 30.70 6.57 -4.18
CA ALA A 354 30.93 6.15 -5.55
C ALA A 354 29.83 6.65 -6.48
N GLY A 355 30.07 6.57 -7.77
CA GLY A 355 29.07 6.84 -8.79
C GLY A 355 29.21 5.94 -9.99
N PHE A 356 28.16 5.80 -10.75
CA PHE A 356 28.16 5.05 -12.00
C PHE A 356 27.31 5.77 -13.05
N THR A 357 27.73 5.63 -14.32
CA THR A 357 27.02 6.23 -15.46
C THR A 357 26.81 5.17 -16.55
N THR A 358 25.60 5.12 -17.08
CA THR A 358 25.33 4.33 -18.29
C THR A 358 24.84 5.20 -19.42
N SER A 359 25.12 4.80 -20.66
CA SER A 359 24.78 5.55 -21.87
C SER A 359 23.63 4.90 -22.63
N HIS A 360 22.84 5.73 -23.32
CA HIS A 360 21.75 5.31 -24.21
C HIS A 360 21.68 6.21 -25.45
N ALA A 361 20.97 5.76 -26.48
CA ALA A 361 20.71 6.62 -27.64
C ALA A 361 19.64 7.65 -27.29
N ALA A 362 19.80 8.88 -27.79
CA ALA A 362 18.81 9.94 -27.65
C ALA A 362 17.52 9.63 -28.41
N HIS A 363 16.44 10.31 -28.04
CA HIS A 363 15.14 10.28 -28.74
C HIS A 363 14.41 8.92 -28.79
N GLN A 364 14.80 7.98 -27.94
CA GLN A 364 14.07 6.72 -27.76
C GLN A 364 13.00 6.89 -26.67
N SER A 365 11.84 6.24 -26.83
CA SER A 365 10.74 6.30 -25.83
C SER A 365 11.19 5.92 -24.42
N ARG A 366 12.11 4.94 -24.27
CA ARG A 366 12.65 4.52 -22.99
C ARG A 366 13.41 5.62 -22.22
N VAL A 367 13.88 6.68 -22.91
CA VAL A 367 14.61 7.79 -22.25
C VAL A 367 13.70 8.52 -21.25
N THR A 368 12.43 8.74 -21.62
CA THR A 368 11.42 9.27 -20.69
C THR A 368 11.33 8.44 -19.40
N ASN A 369 11.25 7.11 -19.56
CA ASN A 369 11.13 6.21 -18.40
C ASN A 369 12.40 6.24 -17.52
N ILE A 370 13.59 6.32 -18.13
CA ILE A 370 14.88 6.41 -17.41
C ILE A 370 14.94 7.72 -16.61
N HIS A 371 14.53 8.84 -17.21
CA HIS A 371 14.52 10.15 -16.55
C HIS A 371 13.53 10.17 -15.37
N LEU A 372 12.32 9.64 -15.54
CA LEU A 372 11.32 9.52 -14.46
C LEU A 372 11.84 8.68 -13.28
N MET A 373 12.58 7.59 -13.57
CA MET A 373 13.23 6.81 -12.51
C MET A 373 14.28 7.64 -11.78
N ALA A 374 15.09 8.40 -12.52
CA ALA A 374 16.12 9.25 -11.94
C ALA A 374 15.50 10.36 -11.07
N ASP A 375 14.46 11.02 -11.57
CA ASP A 375 13.76 12.07 -10.81
C ASP A 375 13.11 11.52 -9.54
N ALA A 376 12.48 10.35 -9.62
CA ALA A 376 11.81 9.71 -8.47
C ALA A 376 12.80 9.29 -7.37
N VAL A 377 14.02 8.88 -7.74
CA VAL A 377 15.03 8.38 -6.79
C VAL A 377 15.96 9.49 -6.28
N ASN A 378 16.03 10.62 -6.99
CA ASN A 378 16.93 11.70 -6.64
C ASN A 378 16.64 12.28 -5.25
N GLY A 379 17.65 12.34 -4.40
CA GLY A 379 17.55 12.87 -3.04
C GLY A 379 17.05 11.84 -2.01
N SER A 380 16.85 10.58 -2.39
CA SER A 380 16.49 9.52 -1.44
C SER A 380 17.55 9.38 -0.36
N ILE A 381 17.11 9.30 0.89
CA ILE A 381 17.94 9.13 2.07
C ILE A 381 17.69 7.73 2.63
N VAL A 382 18.75 6.99 2.89
CA VAL A 382 18.70 5.65 3.47
C VAL A 382 19.43 5.68 4.81
N LEU A 383 18.70 5.51 5.91
CA LEU A 383 19.25 5.61 7.25
C LEU A 383 20.15 4.40 7.60
N PRO A 384 21.03 4.52 8.61
CA PRO A 384 21.86 3.40 9.06
C PRO A 384 21.02 2.19 9.44
N GLY A 385 21.35 1.02 8.87
CA GLY A 385 20.62 -0.24 9.10
C GLY A 385 19.30 -0.35 8.32
N GLU A 386 18.97 0.61 7.48
CA GLU A 386 17.78 0.57 6.64
C GLU A 386 18.06 -0.19 5.34
N GLU A 387 17.12 -1.04 4.95
CA GLU A 387 17.09 -1.68 3.63
C GLU A 387 16.25 -0.83 2.66
N TRP A 388 16.79 -0.53 1.50
CA TRP A 388 16.14 0.28 0.49
C TRP A 388 15.84 -0.53 -0.78
N SER A 389 14.64 -0.39 -1.32
CA SER A 389 14.12 -1.04 -2.52
C SER A 389 13.71 -0.01 -3.55
N ILE A 390 14.19 -0.15 -4.79
CA ILE A 390 13.75 0.73 -5.87
C ILE A 390 12.27 0.53 -6.23
N ASN A 391 11.78 -0.71 -6.13
CA ASN A 391 10.38 -1.02 -6.43
C ASN A 391 9.45 -0.46 -5.36
N ASP A 392 9.79 -0.59 -4.08
CA ASP A 392 8.99 -0.02 -2.98
C ASP A 392 8.99 1.51 -3.03
N HIS A 393 10.13 2.11 -3.38
CA HIS A 393 10.27 3.57 -3.44
C HIS A 393 9.51 4.20 -4.62
N VAL A 394 9.68 3.66 -5.82
CA VAL A 394 9.07 4.21 -7.05
C VAL A 394 7.62 3.72 -7.25
N GLY A 395 7.33 2.52 -6.79
CA GLY A 395 6.05 1.85 -7.01
C GLY A 395 5.84 1.41 -8.46
N GLU A 396 4.59 1.14 -8.81
CA GLU A 396 4.21 0.74 -10.16
C GLU A 396 4.46 1.87 -11.18
N ARG A 397 5.01 1.49 -12.33
CA ARG A 397 5.29 2.40 -13.45
C ARG A 397 4.05 2.45 -14.33
N THR A 398 3.23 3.48 -14.16
CA THR A 398 1.96 3.64 -14.87
C THR A 398 1.97 4.85 -15.80
N GLU A 399 1.05 4.89 -16.74
CA GLU A 399 0.88 6.03 -17.65
C GLU A 399 0.48 7.30 -16.88
N GLU A 400 -0.27 7.18 -15.79
CA GLU A 400 -0.66 8.31 -14.94
C GLU A 400 0.56 8.97 -14.27
N LYS A 401 1.63 8.18 -14.00
CA LYS A 401 2.93 8.70 -13.53
C LYS A 401 3.82 9.21 -14.66
N GLY A 402 3.36 9.15 -15.91
CA GLY A 402 4.08 9.62 -17.09
C GLY A 402 4.95 8.57 -17.78
N TYR A 403 4.96 7.32 -17.31
CA TYR A 403 5.72 6.25 -17.99
C TYR A 403 5.06 5.89 -19.33
N VAL A 404 5.91 5.60 -20.31
CA VAL A 404 5.49 5.31 -21.67
C VAL A 404 5.89 3.88 -22.10
N ALA A 405 5.21 3.36 -23.12
CA ALA A 405 5.56 2.09 -23.72
C ALA A 405 6.94 2.18 -24.43
N ALA A 406 7.82 1.24 -24.12
CA ALA A 406 9.14 1.13 -24.71
C ALA A 406 9.60 -0.34 -24.77
N PRO A 407 10.61 -0.67 -25.61
CA PRO A 407 11.10 -2.04 -25.72
C PRO A 407 11.52 -2.64 -24.37
N ALA A 408 11.03 -3.85 -24.08
CA ALA A 408 11.30 -4.60 -22.86
C ALA A 408 11.64 -6.07 -23.17
N ILE A 409 12.29 -6.76 -22.22
CA ILE A 409 12.43 -8.21 -22.26
C ILE A 409 11.26 -8.84 -21.55
N ILE A 410 10.38 -9.51 -22.30
CA ILE A 410 9.21 -10.21 -21.76
C ILE A 410 9.41 -11.71 -21.97
N ASN A 411 9.33 -12.49 -20.89
CA ASN A 411 9.58 -13.95 -20.91
C ASN A 411 10.92 -14.33 -21.56
N GLY A 412 11.93 -13.47 -21.39
CA GLY A 412 13.29 -13.70 -21.89
C GLY A 412 13.49 -13.43 -23.38
N SER A 413 12.55 -12.78 -24.05
CA SER A 413 12.68 -12.33 -25.43
C SER A 413 12.44 -10.83 -25.55
N PRO A 414 13.16 -10.12 -26.44
CA PRO A 414 12.88 -8.72 -26.72
C PRO A 414 11.48 -8.56 -27.34
N TYR A 415 10.70 -7.60 -26.81
CA TYR A 415 9.35 -7.31 -27.27
C TYR A 415 9.10 -5.80 -27.31
N CYS A 416 8.36 -5.32 -28.30
CA CYS A 416 7.91 -3.93 -28.40
C CYS A 416 6.62 -3.87 -29.26
N CYS A 417 5.67 -3.04 -28.93
CA CYS A 417 5.42 -2.12 -27.82
C CYS A 417 3.94 -2.22 -27.47
N ASP A 418 3.30 -3.33 -27.91
CA ASP A 418 1.85 -3.57 -27.88
C ASP A 418 1.37 -4.30 -26.62
N HIS A 419 2.31 -4.68 -25.75
CA HIS A 419 1.98 -5.40 -24.52
C HIS A 419 1.98 -4.44 -23.32
N PRO A 420 1.01 -4.54 -22.37
CA PRO A 420 0.98 -3.68 -21.18
C PRO A 420 2.28 -3.66 -20.38
N ALA A 421 3.02 -4.78 -20.36
CA ALA A 421 4.33 -4.86 -19.70
C ALA A 421 5.45 -4.04 -20.42
N ASN A 422 5.16 -3.39 -21.53
CA ASN A 422 6.07 -2.44 -22.16
C ASN A 422 6.02 -1.05 -21.51
N ILE A 423 4.98 -0.71 -20.73
CA ILE A 423 4.95 0.52 -19.94
C ILE A 423 6.11 0.49 -18.95
N GLY A 424 6.93 1.53 -18.96
CA GLY A 424 8.17 1.57 -18.20
C GLY A 424 9.35 0.78 -18.82
N GLY A 425 9.24 0.33 -20.07
CA GLY A 425 10.34 -0.32 -20.77
C GLY A 425 11.63 0.52 -20.71
N GLY A 426 12.76 -0.11 -20.46
CA GLY A 426 14.07 0.55 -20.33
C GLY A 426 14.48 0.96 -18.91
N VAL A 427 13.60 0.89 -17.90
CA VAL A 427 13.93 1.23 -16.48
C VAL A 427 15.05 0.38 -15.89
N SER A 428 15.29 -0.83 -16.40
CA SER A 428 16.42 -1.67 -16.02
C SER A 428 17.77 -1.00 -16.30
N GLN A 429 17.85 -0.02 -17.19
CA GLN A 429 19.07 0.76 -17.37
C GLN A 429 19.35 1.62 -16.14
N PHE A 430 18.33 2.27 -15.58
CA PHE A 430 18.47 3.00 -14.32
C PHE A 430 18.81 2.02 -13.16
N GLY A 431 18.13 0.87 -13.07
CA GLY A 431 18.45 -0.17 -12.10
C GLY A 431 19.88 -0.64 -12.17
N THR A 432 20.40 -0.86 -13.38
CA THR A 432 21.83 -1.20 -13.62
C THR A 432 22.77 -0.09 -13.14
N THR A 433 22.43 1.17 -13.41
CA THR A 433 23.24 2.32 -13.00
C THR A 433 23.28 2.45 -11.48
N LEU A 434 22.11 2.34 -10.83
CA LEU A 434 21.99 2.35 -9.38
C LEU A 434 22.74 1.18 -8.73
N TYR A 435 22.54 -0.05 -9.23
CA TYR A 435 23.22 -1.22 -8.69
C TYR A 435 24.74 -1.08 -8.69
N ASN A 436 25.31 -0.58 -9.78
CA ASN A 436 26.76 -0.35 -9.85
C ASN A 436 27.23 0.76 -8.91
N ALA A 437 26.43 1.83 -8.70
CA ALA A 437 26.74 2.84 -7.71
C ALA A 437 26.73 2.25 -6.28
N VAL A 438 25.76 1.39 -5.94
CA VAL A 438 25.70 0.63 -4.69
C VAL A 438 26.89 -0.30 -4.54
N PHE A 439 27.22 -1.06 -5.58
CA PHE A 439 28.34 -2.01 -5.62
C PHE A 439 29.67 -1.32 -5.27
N TYR A 440 29.99 -0.21 -5.94
CA TYR A 440 31.23 0.53 -5.71
C TYR A 440 31.24 1.38 -4.44
N SER A 441 30.05 1.66 -3.86
CA SER A 441 29.94 2.32 -2.56
C SER A 441 30.17 1.38 -1.36
N CYS A 442 30.41 0.10 -1.62
CA CYS A 442 30.58 -0.95 -0.60
C CYS A 442 29.33 -1.14 0.29
N LEU A 443 28.15 -0.83 -0.21
CA LEU A 443 26.89 -1.11 0.47
C LEU A 443 26.54 -2.60 0.31
N GLU A 444 25.75 -3.12 1.22
CA GLU A 444 25.38 -4.55 1.20
C GLU A 444 24.33 -4.81 0.13
N ASP A 445 24.63 -5.72 -0.80
CA ASP A 445 23.71 -6.22 -1.81
C ASP A 445 22.70 -7.17 -1.18
N VAL A 446 21.42 -6.82 -1.19
CA VAL A 446 20.33 -7.64 -0.63
C VAL A 446 19.65 -8.43 -1.74
N ASP A 447 19.31 -7.79 -2.85
CA ASP A 447 18.69 -8.43 -4.01
C ASP A 447 19.01 -7.66 -5.30
N HIS A 448 19.50 -8.38 -6.28
CA HIS A 448 19.53 -7.92 -7.66
C HIS A 448 19.51 -9.12 -8.61
N LYS A 449 19.12 -8.88 -9.84
CA LYS A 449 19.07 -9.93 -10.86
C LYS A 449 19.55 -9.42 -12.20
N ALA A 450 20.65 -10.00 -12.69
CA ALA A 450 21.14 -9.72 -14.02
C ALA A 450 20.15 -10.19 -15.11
N HIS A 451 20.23 -9.58 -16.31
CA HIS A 451 19.38 -9.96 -17.44
C HIS A 451 19.70 -11.37 -17.93
N SER A 452 18.70 -12.03 -18.51
CA SER A 452 18.90 -13.36 -19.12
C SER A 452 19.73 -13.33 -20.41
N LEU A 453 19.85 -12.16 -21.03
CA LEU A 453 20.63 -11.89 -22.24
C LEU A 453 21.68 -10.83 -21.94
N TYR A 454 22.86 -10.98 -22.51
CA TYR A 454 23.92 -9.98 -22.36
C TYR A 454 23.69 -8.75 -23.25
N PHE A 455 23.81 -7.58 -22.63
CA PHE A 455 23.79 -6.30 -23.33
C PHE A 455 25.16 -5.62 -23.24
N PRO A 456 25.87 -5.42 -24.36
CA PRO A 456 27.24 -4.87 -24.34
C PRO A 456 27.38 -3.47 -23.73
N ARG A 457 26.27 -2.76 -23.55
CA ARG A 457 26.26 -1.44 -22.89
C ARG A 457 26.32 -1.52 -21.37
N TYR A 458 26.18 -2.71 -20.79
CA TYR A 458 26.20 -2.94 -19.34
C TYR A 458 27.44 -3.75 -18.94
N PRO A 459 27.95 -3.57 -17.72
CA PRO A 459 29.02 -4.41 -17.20
C PRO A 459 28.53 -5.84 -17.00
N GLU A 460 29.34 -6.80 -17.35
CA GLU A 460 29.04 -8.23 -17.25
C GLU A 460 28.80 -8.65 -15.81
N GLY A 461 27.71 -9.38 -15.55
CA GLY A 461 27.31 -9.89 -14.23
C GLY A 461 26.85 -8.84 -13.24
N ARG A 462 26.95 -7.54 -13.58
CA ARG A 462 26.53 -6.41 -12.74
C ARG A 462 25.43 -5.55 -13.38
N ASP A 463 24.77 -6.07 -14.40
CA ASP A 463 23.55 -5.48 -14.92
C ASP A 463 22.37 -5.90 -14.05
N ALA A 464 21.35 -5.06 -13.94
CA ALA A 464 20.18 -5.31 -13.10
C ALA A 464 18.88 -5.19 -13.90
N THR A 465 18.03 -6.19 -13.76
CA THR A 465 16.67 -6.20 -14.33
C THR A 465 15.68 -5.64 -13.31
N LEU A 466 14.79 -4.78 -13.76
CA LEU A 466 13.65 -4.31 -12.95
C LEU A 466 12.34 -4.78 -13.55
N GLY A 467 11.45 -5.27 -12.68
CA GLY A 467 10.04 -5.53 -12.96
C GLY A 467 9.18 -4.87 -11.89
N PHE A 468 7.88 -4.80 -12.09
CA PHE A 468 6.97 -4.45 -11.00
C PHE A 468 6.88 -5.64 -10.03
N LEU A 469 7.06 -5.40 -8.72
CA LEU A 469 7.21 -6.37 -7.64
C LEU A 469 8.54 -7.18 -7.68
N ALA A 470 8.91 -7.74 -8.81
CA ALA A 470 10.16 -8.49 -9.01
C ALA A 470 10.49 -8.63 -10.51
N PRO A 471 11.77 -8.63 -10.89
CA PRO A 471 12.99 -8.42 -10.10
C PRO A 471 13.10 -7.00 -9.54
N ASP A 472 13.91 -6.85 -8.48
CA ASP A 472 14.17 -5.59 -7.79
C ASP A 472 15.67 -5.28 -7.74
N VAL A 473 16.05 -4.11 -7.24
CA VAL A 473 17.37 -3.76 -6.73
C VAL A 473 17.19 -3.29 -5.31
N ARG A 474 17.77 -4.06 -4.38
CA ARG A 474 17.66 -3.81 -2.94
C ARG A 474 19.06 -3.81 -2.32
N PHE A 475 19.30 -2.87 -1.43
CA PHE A 475 20.55 -2.80 -0.68
C PHE A 475 20.30 -2.37 0.75
N LEU A 476 21.19 -2.78 1.66
CA LEU A 476 21.20 -2.36 3.05
C LEU A 476 22.26 -1.28 3.24
N ASN A 477 21.91 -0.18 3.88
CA ASN A 477 22.90 0.76 4.39
C ASN A 477 23.61 0.18 5.61
N ASN A 478 24.69 -0.54 5.37
CA ASN A 478 25.54 -1.17 6.38
C ASN A 478 26.62 -0.23 6.96
N THR A 479 26.39 1.10 6.85
CA THR A 479 27.28 2.13 7.40
C THR A 479 26.68 2.72 8.70
N ALA A 480 27.48 3.51 9.41
CA ALA A 480 27.03 4.23 10.60
C ALA A 480 26.36 5.58 10.29
N PHE A 481 26.32 5.98 9.02
CA PHE A 481 25.83 7.27 8.56
C PHE A 481 24.76 7.09 7.50
N PRO A 482 23.88 8.08 7.27
CA PRO A 482 22.94 8.05 6.15
C PRO A 482 23.65 7.97 4.81
N VAL A 483 22.99 7.32 3.87
CA VAL A 483 23.40 7.33 2.46
C VAL A 483 22.37 8.12 1.67
N VAL A 484 22.86 9.07 0.86
CA VAL A 484 22.01 9.87 -0.04
C VAL A 484 22.25 9.42 -1.47
N ILE A 485 21.17 9.17 -2.20
CA ILE A 485 21.20 8.83 -3.62
C ILE A 485 20.98 10.10 -4.43
N ALA A 486 21.96 10.52 -5.21
CA ALA A 486 21.82 11.65 -6.10
C ALA A 486 21.89 11.19 -7.56
N THR A 487 21.05 11.76 -8.41
CA THR A 487 20.95 11.37 -9.82
C THR A 487 21.08 12.55 -10.74
N ALA A 488 21.62 12.30 -11.93
CA ALA A 488 21.60 13.25 -13.02
C ALA A 488 21.43 12.52 -14.35
N TYR A 489 20.97 13.23 -15.36
CA TYR A 489 20.85 12.66 -16.70
C TYR A 489 21.05 13.72 -17.79
N THR A 490 21.36 13.23 -18.98
CA THR A 490 21.35 13.99 -20.21
C THR A 490 20.50 13.24 -21.23
N ASP A 491 20.39 13.76 -22.45
CA ASP A 491 19.70 13.06 -23.54
C ASP A 491 20.31 11.67 -23.86
N THR A 492 21.50 11.36 -23.40
CA THR A 492 22.25 10.15 -23.75
C THR A 492 22.87 9.41 -22.58
N THR A 493 22.75 9.92 -21.37
CA THR A 493 23.34 9.29 -20.17
C THR A 493 22.42 9.40 -18.97
N VAL A 494 22.54 8.44 -18.04
CA VAL A 494 22.02 8.54 -16.69
C VAL A 494 23.13 8.20 -15.71
N THR A 495 23.27 9.01 -14.67
CA THR A 495 24.29 8.90 -13.61
C THR A 495 23.60 8.75 -12.26
N VAL A 496 24.11 7.86 -11.42
CA VAL A 496 23.77 7.76 -9.99
C VAL A 496 25.06 7.93 -9.21
N LYS A 497 25.06 8.81 -8.22
CA LYS A 497 26.12 8.97 -7.22
C LYS A 497 25.56 8.69 -5.83
N MET A 498 26.32 7.99 -5.01
CA MET A 498 26.02 7.71 -3.62
C MET A 498 26.88 8.63 -2.75
N TYR A 499 26.27 9.25 -1.76
CA TYR A 499 26.93 10.13 -0.78
C TYR A 499 26.71 9.58 0.63
N GLY A 500 27.72 9.68 1.47
CA GLY A 500 27.68 9.17 2.84
C GLY A 500 29.06 9.11 3.45
N ASP A 501 29.22 8.23 4.45
CA ASP A 501 30.51 7.85 5.02
C ASP A 501 30.50 6.33 5.25
N ASN A 502 31.27 5.62 4.44
CA ASN A 502 31.40 4.16 4.51
C ASN A 502 32.63 3.71 5.34
N GLY A 503 33.22 4.61 6.14
CA GLY A 503 34.45 4.33 6.88
C GLY A 503 35.69 4.26 6.01
N GLY A 504 35.69 4.91 4.85
CA GLY A 504 36.82 4.93 3.90
C GLY A 504 37.06 3.61 3.16
N ARG A 505 36.06 2.74 3.08
CA ARG A 505 36.11 1.51 2.25
C ARG A 505 36.14 1.89 0.77
N VAL A 506 36.97 1.17 0.01
CA VAL A 506 37.04 1.27 -1.46
C VAL A 506 36.70 -0.07 -2.05
N CYS A 507 35.66 -0.12 -2.89
CA CYS A 507 35.25 -1.31 -3.60
C CYS A 507 35.66 -1.28 -5.06
N THR A 508 36.24 -2.38 -5.51
CA THR A 508 36.60 -2.66 -6.92
C THR A 508 36.02 -3.99 -7.34
N ASP A 509 35.94 -4.21 -8.65
CA ASP A 509 35.57 -5.52 -9.20
C ASP A 509 36.78 -6.31 -9.72
N ASP A 510 36.67 -7.63 -9.62
CA ASP A 510 37.48 -8.58 -10.38
C ASP A 510 36.52 -9.40 -11.26
N THR A 511 36.46 -9.03 -12.53
CA THR A 511 35.61 -9.70 -13.52
C THR A 511 36.45 -10.82 -14.20
N HIS A 512 36.07 -12.07 -13.95
CA HIS A 512 36.76 -13.25 -14.48
C HIS A 512 36.53 -13.39 -15.99
N GLU A 513 37.29 -14.30 -16.61
CA GLU A 513 37.06 -14.65 -18.01
C GLU A 513 35.71 -15.38 -18.19
N ARG A 514 35.14 -15.20 -19.38
CA ARG A 514 33.89 -15.89 -19.75
C ARG A 514 34.10 -17.40 -19.83
N GLU A 515 33.28 -18.15 -19.14
CA GLU A 515 33.28 -19.62 -19.15
C GLU A 515 32.05 -20.18 -19.89
N ASN A 516 32.14 -21.43 -20.33
CA ASN A 516 31.00 -22.18 -20.92
C ASN A 516 30.30 -21.39 -22.04
N ILE A 517 31.06 -20.86 -22.97
CA ILE A 517 30.55 -20.11 -24.11
C ILE A 517 29.69 -21.03 -24.98
N VAL A 518 28.47 -20.58 -25.26
CA VAL A 518 27.52 -21.20 -26.19
C VAL A 518 27.35 -20.24 -27.35
N GLU A 519 27.88 -20.62 -28.51
CA GLU A 519 27.73 -19.80 -29.70
C GLU A 519 26.27 -19.71 -30.13
N PHE A 520 25.88 -18.56 -30.66
CA PHE A 520 24.55 -18.41 -31.19
C PHE A 520 24.35 -19.22 -32.48
N THR A 521 23.11 -19.58 -32.74
CA THR A 521 22.70 -20.26 -33.97
C THR A 521 21.99 -19.29 -34.90
N GLU A 522 21.99 -19.59 -36.19
CA GLU A 522 21.18 -18.86 -37.18
C GLU A 522 19.79 -19.49 -37.31
N GLU A 523 18.79 -18.67 -37.48
CA GLU A 523 17.39 -19.04 -37.73
C GLU A 523 16.88 -18.24 -38.94
N LEU A 524 16.26 -18.93 -39.87
CA LEU A 524 15.62 -18.32 -41.02
C LEU A 524 14.10 -18.15 -40.76
N VAL A 525 13.59 -16.97 -40.95
CA VAL A 525 12.19 -16.61 -40.81
C VAL A 525 11.61 -16.25 -42.16
N ALA A 526 10.45 -16.82 -42.51
CA ALA A 526 9.83 -16.55 -43.79
C ALA A 526 9.36 -15.09 -43.91
N ASP A 527 9.68 -14.46 -45.03
CA ASP A 527 9.13 -13.19 -45.43
C ASP A 527 7.65 -13.40 -45.85
N THR A 528 6.71 -13.07 -44.98
CA THR A 528 5.26 -13.21 -45.25
C THR A 528 4.71 -12.05 -46.05
N GLU A 529 5.45 -10.96 -46.21
CA GLU A 529 5.05 -9.75 -46.97
C GLU A 529 5.47 -9.82 -48.41
N GLY A 530 6.38 -10.73 -48.77
CA GLY A 530 6.84 -10.99 -50.15
C GLY A 530 7.75 -9.89 -50.68
N GLU A 531 8.51 -9.24 -49.82
CA GLU A 531 9.45 -8.16 -50.16
C GLU A 531 10.79 -8.68 -50.67
N LEU A 532 11.21 -9.90 -50.22
CA LEU A 532 12.53 -10.48 -50.53
C LEU A 532 12.46 -11.45 -51.71
N SER A 533 13.39 -11.31 -52.63
CA SER A 533 13.61 -12.31 -53.68
C SER A 533 14.39 -13.52 -53.16
N PRO A 534 14.30 -14.72 -53.78
CA PRO A 534 15.14 -15.86 -53.44
C PRO A 534 16.63 -15.50 -53.42
N GLY A 535 17.32 -15.86 -52.35
CA GLY A 535 18.73 -15.54 -52.12
C GLY A 535 19.03 -14.21 -51.46
N GLU A 536 18.00 -13.38 -51.28
CA GLU A 536 18.10 -12.14 -50.51
C GLU A 536 17.85 -12.40 -49.02
N ARG A 537 18.63 -11.78 -48.16
CA ARG A 537 18.53 -11.92 -46.69
C ARG A 537 18.50 -10.56 -46.03
N GLU A 538 17.54 -10.35 -45.18
CA GLU A 538 17.48 -9.19 -44.29
C GLU A 538 17.71 -9.62 -42.85
N LYS A 539 18.71 -9.04 -42.19
CA LYS A 539 18.97 -9.33 -40.76
C LYS A 539 17.92 -8.61 -39.87
N ILE A 540 17.03 -9.37 -39.27
CA ILE A 540 16.03 -8.84 -38.34
C ILE A 540 16.49 -8.83 -36.89
N ARG A 541 17.47 -9.69 -36.52
CA ARG A 541 18.01 -9.74 -35.17
C ARG A 541 19.43 -10.30 -35.18
N SER A 542 20.35 -9.60 -34.47
CA SER A 542 21.72 -10.10 -34.29
C SER A 542 21.77 -11.17 -33.22
N GLY A 543 22.57 -12.19 -33.43
CA GLY A 543 22.87 -13.25 -32.46
C GLY A 543 23.71 -12.72 -31.29
N ILE A 544 23.57 -13.36 -30.14
CA ILE A 544 24.34 -13.08 -28.92
C ILE A 544 24.82 -14.43 -28.36
N ASN A 545 26.13 -14.60 -28.15
CA ASN A 545 26.65 -15.79 -27.48
C ASN A 545 26.19 -15.84 -26.02
N GLY A 546 25.80 -17.01 -25.54
CA GLY A 546 25.60 -17.29 -24.14
C GLY A 546 26.93 -17.60 -23.46
N PHE A 547 27.07 -17.27 -22.19
CA PHE A 547 28.24 -17.58 -21.37
C PHE A 547 27.94 -17.49 -19.87
N LEU A 548 28.81 -18.07 -19.06
CA LEU A 548 28.90 -17.90 -17.64
C LEU A 548 29.93 -16.82 -17.32
N ILE A 549 29.58 -15.90 -16.43
CA ILE A 549 30.48 -14.87 -15.90
C ILE A 549 30.49 -14.92 -14.37
N LYS A 550 31.65 -14.63 -13.80
CA LYS A 550 31.89 -14.47 -12.38
C LYS A 550 32.49 -13.11 -12.14
N VAL A 551 31.97 -12.41 -11.11
CA VAL A 551 32.49 -11.11 -10.72
C VAL A 551 32.60 -11.08 -9.21
N ASP A 552 33.82 -10.81 -8.73
CA ASP A 552 34.09 -10.64 -7.31
C ASP A 552 34.14 -9.15 -6.98
N ARG A 553 33.56 -8.77 -5.82
CA ARG A 553 33.75 -7.44 -5.26
C ARG A 553 34.86 -7.50 -4.23
N ILE A 554 35.88 -6.71 -4.46
CA ILE A 554 37.07 -6.60 -3.59
C ILE A 554 36.94 -5.34 -2.76
N VAL A 555 36.92 -5.47 -1.44
CA VAL A 555 36.85 -4.37 -0.48
C VAL A 555 38.24 -4.11 0.09
N THR A 556 38.70 -2.88 -0.03
CA THR A 556 39.91 -2.40 0.64
C THR A 556 39.53 -1.46 1.76
N TYR A 557 39.97 -1.77 2.99
CA TYR A 557 39.71 -0.97 4.20
C TYR A 557 40.85 0.01 4.46
N LEU A 558 40.59 1.07 5.27
CA LEU A 558 41.59 2.08 5.64
C LEU A 558 42.82 1.50 6.35
N ASP A 559 42.67 0.39 7.06
CA ASP A 559 43.77 -0.33 7.73
C ASP A 559 44.62 -1.17 6.74
N GLY A 560 44.30 -1.18 5.47
CA GLY A 560 44.99 -1.93 4.42
C GLY A 560 44.53 -3.39 4.30
N ARG A 561 43.53 -3.83 5.08
CA ARG A 561 42.91 -5.15 4.91
C ARG A 561 42.17 -5.18 3.57
N VAL A 562 42.29 -6.30 2.87
CA VAL A 562 41.61 -6.54 1.59
C VAL A 562 40.82 -7.84 1.73
N GLU A 563 39.58 -7.87 1.30
CA GLU A 563 38.75 -9.07 1.28
C GLU A 563 37.78 -9.07 0.11
N THR A 564 37.34 -10.25 -0.29
CA THR A 564 36.21 -10.40 -1.22
C THR A 564 34.94 -10.57 -0.39
N ASP A 565 34.00 -9.65 -0.52
CA ASP A 565 32.76 -9.66 0.25
C ASP A 565 31.53 -10.08 -0.57
N LEU A 566 31.63 -10.11 -1.91
CA LEU A 566 30.55 -10.51 -2.80
C LEU A 566 31.11 -11.30 -4.00
N ASN A 567 30.46 -12.43 -4.31
CA ASN A 567 30.78 -13.26 -5.46
C ASN A 567 29.52 -13.39 -6.32
N LEU A 568 29.48 -12.71 -7.45
CA LEU A 568 28.38 -12.78 -8.41
C LEU A 568 28.68 -13.88 -9.43
N VAL A 569 27.70 -14.74 -9.69
CA VAL A 569 27.79 -15.77 -10.72
C VAL A 569 26.54 -15.71 -11.57
N HIS A 570 26.70 -15.37 -12.83
CA HIS A 570 25.56 -15.24 -13.73
C HIS A 570 25.77 -15.97 -15.05
N ARG A 571 24.68 -16.54 -15.59
CA ARG A 571 24.67 -17.19 -16.90
C ARG A 571 23.76 -16.43 -17.86
N TYR A 572 24.40 -15.84 -18.87
CA TYR A 572 23.66 -15.29 -20.01
C TYR A 572 23.30 -16.40 -20.98
N ARG A 573 22.06 -16.40 -21.44
CA ARG A 573 21.58 -17.32 -22.48
C ARG A 573 22.01 -16.82 -23.84
N MET A 574 22.23 -17.74 -24.78
CA MET A 574 22.43 -17.37 -26.17
C MET A 574 21.10 -16.82 -26.76
N LEU A 575 21.22 -15.92 -27.70
CA LEU A 575 20.11 -15.42 -28.52
C LEU A 575 20.41 -15.74 -29.97
N THR A 576 19.50 -16.44 -30.63
CA THR A 576 19.60 -16.84 -32.03
C THR A 576 19.62 -15.62 -32.95
N GLU A 577 20.52 -15.57 -33.89
CA GLU A 577 20.53 -14.61 -34.99
C GLU A 577 19.38 -14.94 -35.96
N GLN A 578 18.64 -13.96 -36.39
CA GLN A 578 17.46 -14.18 -37.27
C GLN A 578 17.60 -13.38 -38.56
N TYR A 579 17.36 -14.06 -39.64
CA TYR A 579 17.29 -13.48 -40.99
C TYR A 579 15.89 -13.70 -41.55
N LYS A 580 15.25 -12.63 -42.06
CA LYS A 580 14.08 -12.74 -42.94
C LYS A 580 14.59 -13.15 -44.32
N VAL A 581 14.00 -14.19 -44.90
CA VAL A 581 14.34 -14.75 -46.19
C VAL A 581 13.09 -15.11 -46.97
N HIS A 582 13.23 -15.30 -48.27
CA HIS A 582 12.11 -15.79 -49.08
C HIS A 582 11.56 -17.12 -48.50
N PRO A 583 10.22 -17.32 -48.45
CA PRO A 583 9.59 -18.50 -47.83
C PRO A 583 10.14 -19.85 -48.31
N CYS A 584 10.61 -19.95 -49.57
CA CYS A 584 11.18 -21.17 -50.09
C CYS A 584 12.50 -21.62 -49.40
N GLU A 585 13.20 -20.69 -48.76
CA GLU A 585 14.49 -20.98 -48.10
C GLU A 585 14.30 -21.53 -46.68
N VAL A 586 13.17 -21.24 -46.05
CA VAL A 586 12.88 -21.69 -44.68
C VAL A 586 12.61 -23.18 -44.61
N SER A 587 12.12 -23.77 -45.70
CA SER A 587 11.86 -25.23 -45.77
C SER A 587 13.13 -26.10 -45.82
N GLY A 588 14.34 -25.50 -45.85
CA GLY A 588 15.60 -26.21 -45.85
C GLY A 588 15.94 -26.90 -47.18
N ASN A 589 15.15 -26.63 -48.21
CA ASN A 589 15.42 -27.20 -49.54
C ASN A 589 15.40 -26.08 -50.61
N PRO A 590 16.56 -25.41 -50.84
CA PRO A 590 16.69 -24.33 -51.81
C PRO A 590 16.36 -24.76 -53.27
N VAL A 591 16.29 -26.05 -53.52
CA VAL A 591 15.89 -26.62 -54.82
C VAL A 591 14.43 -26.24 -55.18
N ASN A 592 13.61 -25.87 -54.21
CA ASN A 592 12.22 -25.45 -54.37
C ASN A 592 12.07 -23.94 -54.52
N CYS A 593 13.16 -23.18 -54.52
CA CYS A 593 13.08 -21.73 -54.69
C CYS A 593 12.90 -21.35 -56.15
N PRO A 594 12.09 -20.33 -56.45
CA PRO A 594 12.10 -19.73 -57.77
C PRO A 594 13.49 -19.25 -58.18
N VAL A 595 13.88 -19.56 -59.37
CA VAL A 595 15.18 -19.17 -59.93
C VAL A 595 15.02 -18.04 -60.92
N ARG A 596 15.94 -17.10 -60.93
CA ARG A 596 15.94 -16.03 -61.94
C ARG A 596 16.41 -16.60 -63.27
N LEU A 597 15.52 -16.65 -64.26
CA LEU A 597 15.78 -17.25 -65.58
C LEU A 597 16.89 -16.49 -66.26
N GLN A 598 17.96 -17.21 -66.62
CA GLN A 598 19.05 -16.67 -67.43
C GLN A 598 18.69 -16.69 -68.93
N SER A 599 19.34 -15.83 -69.73
CA SER A 599 19.19 -15.87 -71.16
C SER A 599 19.93 -17.06 -71.73
N VAL A 600 19.22 -17.93 -72.37
CA VAL A 600 19.74 -19.04 -73.17
C VAL A 600 19.67 -18.78 -74.69
N VAL A 601 19.22 -17.58 -75.05
CA VAL A 601 19.17 -17.14 -76.45
C VAL A 601 20.59 -17.04 -77.03
N GLY A 602 20.85 -17.62 -78.17
CA GLY A 602 22.15 -17.69 -78.80
C GLY A 602 22.97 -18.94 -78.42
N MET A 603 22.51 -19.75 -77.46
CA MET A 603 23.14 -21.03 -77.13
C MET A 603 22.71 -22.14 -78.10
N SER A 604 23.54 -23.22 -78.17
CA SER A 604 23.06 -24.43 -78.77
C SER A 604 21.88 -25.03 -77.98
N TRP A 605 21.00 -25.81 -78.63
CA TRP A 605 19.94 -26.52 -77.92
C TRP A 605 20.45 -27.36 -76.74
N GLN A 606 21.59 -28.06 -76.95
CA GLN A 606 22.13 -28.91 -75.90
C GLN A 606 22.65 -28.12 -74.70
N ASP A 607 23.33 -26.99 -74.94
CA ASP A 607 23.85 -26.13 -73.90
C ASP A 607 22.73 -25.43 -73.16
N ALA A 608 21.69 -24.97 -73.86
CA ALA A 608 20.50 -24.38 -73.29
C ALA A 608 19.72 -25.38 -72.40
N LEU A 609 19.56 -26.63 -72.89
CA LEU A 609 18.94 -27.70 -72.09
C LEU A 609 19.74 -28.01 -70.82
N ALA A 610 21.07 -28.11 -70.90
CA ALA A 610 21.91 -28.32 -69.76
C ALA A 610 21.80 -27.15 -68.77
N SER A 611 21.91 -25.91 -69.26
CA SER A 611 21.84 -24.70 -68.42
C SER A 611 20.50 -24.58 -67.65
N LEU A 612 19.37 -24.93 -68.29
CA LEU A 612 18.07 -24.93 -67.63
C LEU A 612 17.92 -26.10 -66.63
N SER A 613 18.43 -27.27 -67.01
CA SER A 613 18.39 -28.45 -66.14
C SER A 613 19.19 -28.26 -64.87
N ASP A 614 20.37 -27.59 -64.94
CA ASP A 614 21.22 -27.31 -63.79
C ASP A 614 20.52 -26.46 -62.72
N VAL A 615 19.54 -25.68 -63.15
CA VAL A 615 18.73 -24.85 -62.24
C VAL A 615 17.31 -25.42 -62.00
N GLY A 616 17.08 -26.69 -62.35
CA GLY A 616 15.82 -27.39 -62.08
C GLY A 616 14.66 -27.00 -62.97
N LEU A 617 14.93 -26.43 -64.15
CA LEU A 617 13.94 -26.07 -65.13
C LEU A 617 13.95 -27.09 -66.33
N PHE A 618 12.80 -27.23 -66.98
CA PHE A 618 12.69 -28.05 -68.20
C PHE A 618 12.69 -27.17 -69.44
N ALA A 619 13.02 -27.70 -70.57
CA ALA A 619 12.96 -27.02 -71.83
C ALA A 619 12.02 -27.73 -72.84
N ALA A 620 11.20 -26.96 -73.52
CA ALA A 620 10.36 -27.41 -74.64
C ALA A 620 10.89 -26.79 -75.93
N LYS A 621 11.20 -27.65 -76.96
CA LYS A 621 11.75 -27.22 -78.24
C LYS A 621 10.66 -26.95 -79.26
N ASN A 622 10.60 -25.71 -79.71
CA ASN A 622 9.78 -25.29 -80.84
C ASN A 622 10.68 -25.02 -82.05
N LEU A 623 10.39 -25.55 -83.19
CA LEU A 623 11.24 -25.43 -84.36
C LEU A 623 10.77 -24.24 -85.27
N GLN A 624 11.74 -23.44 -85.69
CA GLN A 624 11.50 -22.33 -86.65
C GLN A 624 12.51 -22.42 -87.75
N SER A 625 12.01 -22.39 -89.06
CA SER A 625 12.87 -22.38 -90.21
C SER A 625 13.73 -21.11 -90.24
N VAL A 626 15.03 -21.24 -90.57
CA VAL A 626 16.02 -20.15 -90.65
C VAL A 626 16.75 -20.22 -91.97
N ASP A 627 17.19 -19.08 -92.47
CA ASP A 627 17.86 -18.93 -93.78
C ASP A 627 19.40 -19.14 -93.66
N SER A 628 19.93 -19.17 -92.50
CA SER A 628 21.35 -19.30 -92.25
C SER A 628 21.69 -20.62 -91.53
N SER A 629 22.65 -21.31 -92.04
CA SER A 629 23.21 -22.54 -91.42
C SER A 629 23.84 -22.27 -90.05
N SER A 630 24.29 -21.05 -89.78
CA SER A 630 24.85 -20.68 -88.46
C SER A 630 23.78 -20.56 -87.36
N GLU A 631 22.49 -20.53 -87.72
CA GLU A 631 21.38 -20.51 -86.76
C GLU A 631 20.74 -21.91 -86.58
N HIS A 632 21.30 -22.94 -87.26
CA HIS A 632 20.83 -24.31 -87.08
C HIS A 632 21.15 -24.82 -85.69
N ASP A 633 20.12 -25.32 -84.98
CA ASP A 633 20.13 -25.80 -83.61
C ASP A 633 20.50 -24.74 -82.56
N ILE A 634 20.39 -23.45 -82.89
CA ILE A 634 20.56 -22.31 -81.97
C ILE A 634 19.21 -21.84 -81.46
N VAL A 635 19.17 -21.48 -80.17
CA VAL A 635 17.98 -20.88 -79.53
C VAL A 635 17.83 -19.45 -80.02
N LEU A 636 16.72 -19.19 -80.73
CA LEU A 636 16.39 -17.88 -81.31
C LEU A 636 15.61 -16.99 -80.33
N SER A 637 14.76 -17.62 -79.49
CA SER A 637 14.00 -16.92 -78.48
C SER A 637 13.63 -17.88 -77.34
N GLN A 638 13.33 -17.29 -76.19
CA GLN A 638 12.85 -17.99 -75.02
C GLN A 638 11.60 -17.34 -74.47
N SER A 639 10.74 -18.12 -73.81
CA SER A 639 9.54 -17.65 -73.09
C SER A 639 9.35 -18.58 -71.87
N PRO A 640 9.29 -18.03 -70.62
CA PRO A 640 9.35 -16.62 -70.23
C PRO A 640 10.62 -15.89 -70.61
N ALA A 641 10.64 -14.55 -70.42
CA ALA A 641 11.84 -13.74 -70.74
C ALA A 641 12.94 -13.91 -69.69
N ALA A 642 14.20 -13.68 -70.15
CA ALA A 642 15.32 -13.66 -69.21
C ALA A 642 15.10 -12.58 -68.14
N GLY A 643 15.47 -12.90 -66.87
CA GLY A 643 15.28 -12.04 -65.73
C GLY A 643 14.01 -12.28 -64.90
N GLU A 644 13.05 -13.03 -65.44
CA GLU A 644 11.84 -13.42 -64.68
C GLU A 644 12.17 -14.47 -63.61
N LEU A 645 11.45 -14.44 -62.50
CA LEU A 645 11.52 -15.49 -61.47
C LEU A 645 10.58 -16.64 -61.89
N ILE A 646 11.15 -17.84 -61.98
CA ILE A 646 10.49 -19.03 -62.49
C ILE A 646 10.50 -20.13 -61.41
N ASP A 647 9.33 -20.69 -61.15
CA ASP A 647 9.21 -21.80 -60.19
C ASP A 647 9.94 -23.05 -60.69
N PRO A 648 10.61 -23.80 -59.78
CA PRO A 648 11.26 -25.08 -60.11
C PRO A 648 10.29 -26.05 -60.79
N GLY A 649 10.78 -26.78 -61.76
CA GLY A 649 9.98 -27.72 -62.58
C GLY A 649 9.17 -27.05 -63.72
N THR A 650 9.26 -25.74 -63.86
CA THR A 650 8.59 -25.04 -64.99
C THR A 650 9.31 -25.39 -66.34
N THR A 651 8.49 -25.54 -67.37
CA THR A 651 9.01 -25.78 -68.73
C THR A 651 9.16 -24.45 -69.46
N ILE A 652 10.39 -24.13 -69.89
CA ILE A 652 10.71 -22.96 -70.69
C ILE A 652 10.54 -23.28 -72.15
N SER A 653 9.77 -22.51 -72.87
CA SER A 653 9.56 -22.65 -74.27
C SER A 653 10.71 -22.00 -75.07
N LEU A 654 11.49 -22.80 -75.80
CA LEU A 654 12.60 -22.32 -76.60
C LEU A 654 12.31 -22.47 -78.06
N THR A 655 12.43 -21.40 -78.86
CA THR A 655 12.38 -21.46 -80.32
C THR A 655 13.78 -21.72 -80.83
N VAL A 656 13.94 -22.78 -81.57
CA VAL A 656 15.25 -23.23 -82.10
C VAL A 656 15.26 -23.26 -83.61
N GLY A 657 16.29 -22.71 -84.20
CA GLY A 657 16.43 -22.62 -85.63
C GLY A 657 16.65 -23.97 -86.31
N VAL A 658 16.02 -24.21 -87.45
CA VAL A 658 16.20 -25.36 -88.34
C VAL A 658 16.53 -24.87 -89.73
N TYR A 659 17.78 -25.10 -90.14
CA TYR A 659 18.18 -24.80 -91.48
C TYR A 659 17.90 -26.05 -92.36
N SER A 660 17.05 -25.92 -93.34
CA SER A 660 16.72 -26.90 -94.35
C SER A 660 17.32 -26.37 -95.66
N GLY A 661 18.56 -26.58 -95.91
CA GLY A 661 19.31 -26.19 -97.12
C GLY A 661 18.77 -26.76 -98.36
#